data_4966ca70ccd0b46a62f245eedef08a5d
#
_entry.id   4966ca70ccd0b46a62f245eedef08a5d
#
_cell.length_a   1.000
_cell.length_b   1.000
_cell.length_c   1.000
_cell.angle_alpha   90.00
_cell.angle_beta   90.00
_cell.angle_gamma   90.00
#
_symmetry.space_group_name_H-M   'P 1'
#
loop_
_entity.id
_entity.type
_entity.pdbx_description
1 polymer ?
#
loop_
_entity_poly.entity_id
_entity_poly.type
_entity_poly.pdbx_seq_one_letter_code
_entity_poly.pdbx_strand_id
1 'polypeptide(L)'
;MTMAIKGGASPRFVSDVAAAACGHWPELLAAVGIDIPRRGKHGPCPACGGRDRFRLDDKGGRGTWICNQCGSGDGLDLVCRVLSTTPKAAAELLAPLVGLSAGGLDPAERERIQRQQQAKADQDRKRSEQQRQKAARRAADIMADTGQGESPYLERKGFGSHLSAVNRTLIREGGENFHAGSLVVALTDEGGALVNVQLIRADGSKRYLAGGQKAGAYHRIEGGALVAVVEGYATGLSVHLAIGATVYCAMDAGNLHAVAQIARRQHPEARILLCGDNDEGTQGNPGKAKSEQAAVAIGGLVALPPEFSGDWNDYHQAHGLEETERAIMQGEITQQDQDAHQREGAPWQAEVVPLHPVRDDETEKGQDMPEGFEIRGERLYALVTLGRGEDAHSEWIPISSPVRVQAETSDEHGRGYGRLLEWQDSAGRARQWAMPVRSLVPRNGEDVFVSLLDAGLPFIELGHKRKLAAYLMACRPDKRITCVERTGWHGRAYVLPSGTIGPDAEGVILQTAGYAASDFTERGTLAEWQQGVAGLAVGNSRLCFALSLAFAAPLLSLVGMEGGGFHLKGESTDGKTTIMKAAASVYGNPDRYSQTWRATGNAIEGIASRRNDALLCLDELGELDAREAGQTSYMLSNGQGKGRSKQDGELRERKAWRLLFLSTGELSLEDHAASAGQRTQAGMEVRTIQIPSDTGQHGAFEWLHGMESGRTFADTLKAHCDHQHGTAFRTYAEALAGELEAHGERLRAEIKRIAAELTPSGAGNQVGRAINRFALVAAAGELATRLGVTGWPEGEAIRAVRVCLKAWLAERGHLGNKEDAATLAQIRAFMRAHQYTRFVDVSDPNHRPANVVGYRRNPRHGTDDELEFWVDPSGWVEITSGRDAKKAAKLSAKAGYLLGGEGRYQLLRRLPTGKRARVYVLTDLVLADDAEGPEDE
;
A
#
# COMPACT_ATOMS: atom_id res chain seq x y z
N MET A 1 45.54 -15.12 -28.13
CA MET A 1 45.45 -13.77 -27.53
C MET A 1 43.99 -13.32 -27.71
N THR A 2 43.15 -13.72 -26.77
CA THR A 2 41.70 -13.44 -26.84
C THR A 2 41.30 -12.92 -25.44
N MET A 3 41.17 -11.62 -25.35
CA MET A 3 40.68 -10.94 -24.13
C MET A 3 39.20 -11.24 -23.93
N ALA A 4 38.86 -11.93 -22.86
CA ALA A 4 37.51 -12.10 -22.38
C ALA A 4 37.08 -10.82 -21.62
N ILE A 5 36.20 -10.03 -22.24
CA ILE A 5 35.56 -8.88 -21.62
C ILE A 5 34.44 -9.43 -20.73
N LYS A 6 34.59 -9.30 -19.42
CA LYS A 6 33.51 -9.51 -18.45
C LYS A 6 32.52 -8.34 -18.56
N GLY A 7 31.52 -8.44 -19.43
CA GLY A 7 30.38 -7.54 -19.47
C GLY A 7 29.32 -7.98 -18.46
N GLY A 8 29.11 -7.22 -17.40
CA GLY A 8 27.93 -7.36 -16.55
C GLY A 8 26.67 -7.06 -17.38
N ALA A 9 25.69 -7.95 -17.36
CA ALA A 9 24.42 -7.75 -18.09
C ALA A 9 23.77 -6.44 -17.66
N SER A 10 23.45 -5.57 -18.63
CA SER A 10 22.77 -4.29 -18.44
C SER A 10 21.40 -4.51 -17.72
N PRO A 11 20.91 -3.58 -16.88
CA PRO A 11 19.54 -3.60 -16.35
C PRO A 11 18.45 -3.74 -17.42
N ARG A 12 18.75 -3.42 -18.66
CA ARG A 12 17.85 -3.54 -19.84
C ARG A 12 17.83 -4.94 -20.47
N PHE A 13 18.80 -5.80 -20.15
CA PHE A 13 18.91 -7.12 -20.79
C PHE A 13 17.66 -7.99 -20.59
N VAL A 14 17.10 -8.03 -19.38
CA VAL A 14 15.87 -8.79 -19.08
C VAL A 14 14.69 -8.27 -19.90
N SER A 15 14.55 -6.95 -20.01
CA SER A 15 13.51 -6.31 -20.80
C SER A 15 13.68 -6.57 -22.30
N ASP A 16 14.91 -6.56 -22.80
CA ASP A 16 15.21 -6.83 -24.22
C ASP A 16 14.90 -8.29 -24.60
N VAL A 17 15.21 -9.26 -23.73
CA VAL A 17 14.85 -10.66 -23.90
C VAL A 17 13.34 -10.87 -23.87
N ALA A 18 12.63 -10.27 -22.91
CA ALA A 18 11.18 -10.35 -22.82
C ALA A 18 10.50 -9.73 -24.06
N ALA A 19 11.06 -8.64 -24.60
CA ALA A 19 10.58 -8.01 -25.83
C ALA A 19 10.81 -8.89 -27.05
N ALA A 20 11.98 -9.51 -27.19
CA ALA A 20 12.29 -10.44 -28.29
C ALA A 20 11.48 -11.74 -28.20
N ALA A 21 11.15 -12.20 -27.00
CA ALA A 21 10.29 -13.37 -26.76
C ALA A 21 8.81 -13.15 -27.11
N CYS A 22 8.41 -11.89 -27.33
CA CYS A 22 7.02 -11.54 -27.56
C CYS A 22 6.47 -12.20 -28.84
N GLY A 23 5.38 -12.96 -28.68
CA GLY A 23 4.72 -13.69 -29.76
C GLY A 23 5.28 -15.11 -30.01
N HIS A 24 6.34 -15.52 -29.30
CA HIS A 24 7.00 -16.82 -29.39
C HIS A 24 6.95 -17.62 -28.08
N TRP A 25 6.15 -17.18 -27.10
CA TRP A 25 6.13 -17.77 -25.78
C TRP A 25 5.76 -19.27 -25.74
N PRO A 26 4.77 -19.77 -26.51
CA PRO A 26 4.47 -21.18 -26.50
C PRO A 26 5.68 -22.06 -26.88
N GLU A 27 6.41 -21.65 -27.93
CA GLU A 27 7.58 -22.36 -28.44
C GLU A 27 8.77 -22.23 -27.48
N LEU A 28 8.97 -21.07 -26.90
CA LEU A 28 10.03 -20.82 -25.92
C LEU A 28 9.82 -21.59 -24.63
N LEU A 29 8.58 -21.67 -24.12
CA LEU A 29 8.24 -22.45 -22.94
C LEU A 29 8.49 -23.94 -23.19
N ALA A 30 8.09 -24.46 -24.34
CA ALA A 30 8.38 -25.84 -24.72
C ALA A 30 9.89 -26.10 -24.83
N ALA A 31 10.66 -25.16 -25.41
CA ALA A 31 12.12 -25.28 -25.56
C ALA A 31 12.87 -25.31 -24.23
N VAL A 32 12.32 -24.70 -23.18
CA VAL A 32 12.87 -24.75 -21.81
C VAL A 32 12.23 -25.85 -20.95
N GLY A 33 11.47 -26.78 -21.55
CA GLY A 33 10.90 -27.94 -20.88
C GLY A 33 9.65 -27.66 -20.05
N ILE A 34 8.94 -26.57 -20.35
CA ILE A 34 7.70 -26.19 -19.64
C ILE A 34 6.49 -26.58 -20.52
N ASP A 35 5.81 -27.66 -20.14
CA ASP A 35 4.59 -28.09 -20.78
C ASP A 35 3.40 -27.22 -20.40
N ILE A 36 2.70 -26.67 -21.39
CA ILE A 36 1.52 -25.82 -21.20
C ILE A 36 0.30 -26.42 -21.92
N PRO A 37 -0.93 -26.23 -21.37
CA PRO A 37 -2.15 -26.59 -22.08
C PRO A 37 -2.26 -25.82 -23.41
N ARG A 38 -3.00 -26.39 -24.39
CA ARG A 38 -3.28 -25.69 -25.63
C ARG A 38 -3.85 -24.31 -25.36
N ARG A 39 -3.37 -23.31 -26.12
CA ARG A 39 -3.74 -21.89 -25.97
C ARG A 39 -5.25 -21.70 -25.78
N GLY A 40 -5.65 -20.97 -24.72
CA GLY A 40 -7.04 -20.71 -24.38
C GLY A 40 -7.80 -21.88 -23.73
N LYS A 41 -7.16 -23.03 -23.53
CA LYS A 41 -7.73 -24.14 -22.78
C LYS A 41 -7.21 -24.17 -21.34
N HIS A 42 -8.08 -24.55 -20.42
CA HIS A 42 -7.68 -24.82 -19.04
C HIS A 42 -6.97 -26.18 -18.95
N GLY A 43 -6.05 -26.31 -18.01
CA GLY A 43 -5.33 -27.55 -17.74
C GLY A 43 -4.46 -27.48 -16.50
N PRO A 44 -3.58 -28.46 -16.30
CA PRO A 44 -2.63 -28.48 -15.19
C PRO A 44 -1.72 -27.27 -15.20
N CYS A 45 -1.43 -26.72 -14.03
CA CYS A 45 -0.48 -25.62 -13.91
C CYS A 45 0.95 -26.16 -13.93
N PRO A 46 1.84 -25.68 -14.80
CA PRO A 46 3.24 -26.10 -14.85
C PRO A 46 4.01 -25.88 -13.54
N ALA A 47 3.60 -24.89 -12.74
CA ALA A 47 4.28 -24.56 -11.50
C ALA A 47 3.71 -25.25 -10.26
N CYS A 48 2.37 -25.43 -10.14
CA CYS A 48 1.74 -25.98 -8.92
C CYS A 48 0.87 -27.22 -9.16
N GLY A 49 0.80 -27.74 -10.40
CA GLY A 49 -0.02 -28.90 -10.75
C GLY A 49 -1.52 -28.62 -10.76
N GLY A 50 -2.34 -29.62 -10.41
CA GLY A 50 -3.80 -29.55 -10.46
C GLY A 50 -4.35 -29.95 -11.83
N ARG A 51 -5.70 -30.08 -11.96
CA ARG A 51 -6.30 -30.59 -13.19
C ARG A 51 -6.71 -29.51 -14.20
N ASP A 52 -7.23 -28.38 -13.74
CA ASP A 52 -7.94 -27.40 -14.59
C ASP A 52 -7.83 -25.96 -14.07
N ARG A 53 -6.69 -25.58 -13.53
CA ARG A 53 -6.51 -24.28 -12.86
C ARG A 53 -5.63 -23.28 -13.60
N PHE A 54 -4.95 -23.70 -14.66
CA PHE A 54 -4.03 -22.89 -15.44
C PHE A 54 -4.52 -22.67 -16.88
N ARG A 55 -4.35 -21.47 -17.39
CA ARG A 55 -4.59 -21.11 -18.79
C ARG A 55 -3.55 -20.12 -19.27
N LEU A 56 -2.96 -20.38 -20.43
CA LEU A 56 -2.14 -19.40 -21.15
C LEU A 56 -3.04 -18.57 -22.09
N ASP A 57 -3.13 -17.28 -21.83
CA ASP A 57 -3.91 -16.34 -22.64
C ASP A 57 -3.08 -15.70 -23.76
N ASP A 58 -1.79 -15.53 -23.54
CA ASP A 58 -0.81 -14.88 -24.43
C ASP A 58 -1.33 -13.55 -25.00
N LYS A 59 -1.91 -12.71 -24.13
CA LYS A 59 -2.45 -11.39 -24.54
C LYS A 59 -1.31 -10.48 -24.97
N GLY A 60 -1.46 -9.87 -26.16
CA GLY A 60 -0.41 -9.02 -26.76
C GLY A 60 0.89 -9.77 -27.07
N GLY A 61 0.90 -11.09 -27.12
CA GLY A 61 2.09 -11.90 -27.36
C GLY A 61 3.06 -11.96 -26.19
N ARG A 62 2.66 -11.55 -25.00
CA ARG A 62 3.52 -11.47 -23.81
C ARG A 62 3.61 -12.76 -23.02
N GLY A 63 2.98 -13.85 -23.49
CA GLY A 63 2.91 -15.11 -22.74
C GLY A 63 2.08 -15.02 -21.47
N THR A 64 1.09 -14.13 -21.42
CA THR A 64 0.28 -13.94 -20.22
C THR A 64 -0.49 -15.18 -19.87
N TRP A 65 -0.52 -15.50 -18.57
CA TRP A 65 -1.17 -16.69 -18.04
C TRP A 65 -1.92 -16.37 -16.76
N ILE A 66 -2.84 -17.26 -16.39
CA ILE A 66 -3.58 -17.22 -15.13
C ILE A 66 -3.69 -18.62 -14.54
N CYS A 67 -3.53 -18.73 -13.23
CA CYS A 67 -3.76 -19.92 -12.44
C CYS A 67 -4.50 -19.55 -11.16
N ASN A 68 -5.60 -20.23 -10.85
CA ASN A 68 -6.43 -19.94 -9.68
C ASN A 68 -5.69 -20.06 -8.33
N GLN A 69 -4.52 -20.71 -8.31
CA GLN A 69 -3.71 -20.86 -7.10
C GLN A 69 -2.40 -20.06 -7.16
N CYS A 70 -1.76 -19.96 -8.32
CA CYS A 70 -0.48 -19.24 -8.47
C CYS A 70 -0.67 -17.75 -8.80
N GLY A 71 -1.88 -17.31 -9.13
CA GLY A 71 -2.14 -15.95 -9.61
C GLY A 71 -1.94 -15.83 -11.14
N SER A 72 -1.50 -14.66 -11.60
CA SER A 72 -1.28 -14.36 -13.03
C SER A 72 0.09 -13.74 -13.23
N GLY A 73 0.60 -13.83 -14.45
CA GLY A 73 1.89 -13.26 -14.84
C GLY A 73 2.09 -13.25 -16.34
N ASP A 74 3.30 -12.94 -16.78
CA ASP A 74 3.73 -13.06 -18.18
C ASP A 74 4.62 -14.28 -18.40
N GLY A 75 5.10 -14.47 -19.63
CA GLY A 75 5.88 -15.66 -20.00
C GLY A 75 7.21 -15.77 -19.24
N LEU A 76 7.85 -14.64 -18.95
CA LEU A 76 9.08 -14.63 -18.17
C LEU A 76 8.82 -15.01 -16.70
N ASP A 77 7.73 -14.49 -16.12
CA ASP A 77 7.28 -14.88 -14.78
C ASP A 77 6.99 -16.39 -14.69
N LEU A 78 6.40 -16.97 -15.73
CA LEU A 78 6.14 -18.41 -15.77
C LEU A 78 7.42 -19.22 -15.74
N VAL A 79 8.41 -18.83 -16.55
CA VAL A 79 9.75 -19.48 -16.55
C VAL A 79 10.40 -19.35 -15.17
N CYS A 80 10.35 -18.17 -14.56
CA CYS A 80 10.91 -17.96 -13.22
C CYS A 80 10.25 -18.86 -12.19
N ARG A 81 8.94 -19.01 -12.23
CA ARG A 81 8.17 -19.82 -11.26
C ARG A 81 8.42 -21.31 -11.42
N VAL A 82 8.35 -21.81 -12.63
CA VAL A 82 8.50 -23.26 -12.91
C VAL A 82 9.92 -23.72 -12.63
N LEU A 83 10.92 -22.94 -13.06
CA LEU A 83 12.32 -23.27 -12.87
C LEU A 83 12.91 -22.74 -11.56
N SER A 84 12.10 -22.11 -10.70
CA SER A 84 12.53 -21.52 -9.41
C SER A 84 13.77 -20.63 -9.57
N THR A 85 13.80 -19.79 -10.61
CA THR A 85 14.95 -18.98 -11.00
C THR A 85 14.65 -17.48 -10.95
N THR A 86 15.69 -16.64 -11.09
CA THR A 86 15.54 -15.19 -11.13
C THR A 86 15.21 -14.70 -12.53
N PRO A 87 14.56 -13.52 -12.70
CA PRO A 87 14.28 -12.96 -14.04
C PRO A 87 15.53 -12.79 -14.91
N LYS A 88 16.69 -12.53 -14.31
CA LYS A 88 17.97 -12.44 -15.00
C LYS A 88 18.42 -13.80 -15.52
N ALA A 89 18.38 -14.83 -14.70
CA ALA A 89 18.77 -16.19 -15.08
C ALA A 89 17.76 -16.79 -16.09
N ALA A 90 16.46 -16.50 -15.94
CA ALA A 90 15.46 -16.85 -16.96
C ALA A 90 15.71 -16.15 -18.30
N ALA A 91 16.09 -14.87 -18.27
CA ALA A 91 16.46 -14.13 -19.47
C ALA A 91 17.77 -14.66 -20.11
N GLU A 92 18.78 -15.01 -19.31
CA GLU A 92 20.01 -15.64 -19.78
C GLU A 92 19.74 -17.00 -20.44
N LEU A 93 18.78 -17.77 -19.95
CA LEU A 93 18.36 -19.04 -20.52
C LEU A 93 17.62 -18.85 -21.86
N LEU A 94 16.76 -17.82 -21.94
CA LEU A 94 15.94 -17.54 -23.11
C LEU A 94 16.70 -16.76 -24.22
N ALA A 95 17.70 -15.97 -23.86
CA ALA A 95 18.43 -15.11 -24.78
C ALA A 95 18.97 -15.84 -26.03
N PRO A 96 19.62 -17.02 -25.93
CA PRO A 96 20.07 -17.75 -27.12
C PRO A 96 18.92 -18.22 -28.01
N LEU A 97 17.76 -18.53 -27.42
CA LEU A 97 16.58 -19.02 -28.15
C LEU A 97 15.87 -17.90 -28.94
N VAL A 98 16.08 -16.65 -28.54
CA VAL A 98 15.55 -15.47 -29.22
C VAL A 98 16.64 -14.72 -30.02
N GLY A 99 17.82 -15.32 -30.20
CA GLY A 99 18.93 -14.78 -31.02
C GLY A 99 19.66 -13.59 -30.39
N LEU A 100 19.59 -13.45 -29.05
CA LEU A 100 20.26 -12.35 -28.35
C LEU A 100 21.59 -12.77 -27.76
N SER A 101 22.61 -11.92 -27.94
CA SER A 101 23.88 -11.98 -27.21
C SER A 101 23.89 -10.96 -26.08
N ALA A 102 24.84 -11.07 -25.13
CA ALA A 102 24.93 -10.26 -23.91
C ALA A 102 24.99 -8.71 -24.09
N GLY A 103 24.95 -8.22 -25.35
CA GLY A 103 25.00 -6.79 -25.71
C GLY A 103 23.66 -6.06 -25.86
N GLY A 104 22.52 -6.78 -25.81
CA GLY A 104 21.18 -6.17 -26.01
C GLY A 104 20.78 -5.95 -27.47
N LEU A 105 19.53 -5.49 -27.70
CA LEU A 105 18.96 -5.21 -29.01
C LEU A 105 19.49 -3.89 -29.60
N ASP A 106 19.69 -3.85 -30.90
CA ASP A 106 19.90 -2.62 -31.68
C ASP A 106 18.65 -1.71 -31.60
N PRO A 107 18.83 -0.37 -31.55
CA PRO A 107 17.72 0.58 -31.50
C PRO A 107 16.66 0.38 -32.59
N ALA A 108 17.07 0.06 -33.83
CA ALA A 108 16.17 -0.21 -34.96
C ALA A 108 15.34 -1.49 -34.74
N GLU A 109 15.91 -2.52 -34.16
CA GLU A 109 15.25 -3.78 -33.86
C GLU A 109 14.25 -3.60 -32.70
N ARG A 110 14.58 -2.76 -31.67
CA ARG A 110 13.64 -2.39 -30.63
C ARG A 110 12.40 -1.68 -31.16
N GLU A 111 12.59 -0.72 -32.06
CA GLU A 111 11.48 0.00 -32.69
C GLU A 111 10.60 -0.93 -33.51
N ARG A 112 11.19 -1.88 -34.24
CA ARG A 112 10.45 -2.90 -35.01
C ARG A 112 9.59 -3.78 -34.08
N ILE A 113 10.15 -4.25 -32.97
CA ILE A 113 9.44 -5.07 -31.98
C ILE A 113 8.31 -4.27 -31.35
N GLN A 114 8.55 -3.00 -30.99
CA GLN A 114 7.56 -2.12 -30.39
C GLN A 114 6.39 -1.86 -31.34
N ARG A 115 6.64 -1.63 -32.62
CA ARG A 115 5.61 -1.53 -33.68
C ARG A 115 4.80 -2.81 -33.82
N GLN A 116 5.45 -3.98 -33.76
CA GLN A 116 4.76 -5.27 -33.83
C GLN A 116 3.85 -5.48 -32.58
N GLN A 117 4.32 -5.13 -31.38
CA GLN A 117 3.52 -5.20 -30.16
C GLN A 117 2.31 -4.28 -30.22
N GLN A 118 2.48 -3.05 -30.67
CA GLN A 118 1.39 -2.11 -30.87
C GLN A 118 0.38 -2.62 -31.90
N ALA A 119 0.83 -3.11 -33.03
CA ALA A 119 -0.04 -3.67 -34.07
C ALA A 119 -0.83 -4.88 -33.56
N LYS A 120 -0.21 -5.75 -32.74
CA LYS A 120 -0.89 -6.90 -32.13
C LYS A 120 -1.92 -6.46 -31.07
N ALA A 121 -1.60 -5.46 -30.21
CA ALA A 121 -2.54 -4.89 -29.26
C ALA A 121 -3.75 -4.26 -29.96
N ASP A 122 -3.52 -3.55 -31.06
CA ASP A 122 -4.60 -2.97 -31.89
C ASP A 122 -5.44 -4.06 -32.56
N GLN A 123 -4.83 -5.14 -33.02
CA GLN A 123 -5.54 -6.28 -33.58
C GLN A 123 -6.40 -6.98 -32.51
N ASP A 124 -5.86 -7.20 -31.32
CA ASP A 124 -6.61 -7.81 -30.19
C ASP A 124 -7.77 -6.92 -29.75
N ARG A 125 -7.58 -5.59 -29.74
CA ARG A 125 -8.65 -4.61 -29.48
C ARG A 125 -9.75 -4.69 -30.53
N LYS A 126 -9.40 -4.66 -31.83
CA LYS A 126 -10.36 -4.81 -32.93
C LYS A 126 -11.11 -6.14 -32.86
N ARG A 127 -10.41 -7.23 -32.54
CA ARG A 127 -11.04 -8.55 -32.36
C ARG A 127 -12.02 -8.58 -31.21
N SER A 128 -11.66 -7.98 -30.08
CA SER A 128 -12.56 -7.85 -28.90
C SER A 128 -13.80 -7.02 -29.24
N GLU A 129 -13.63 -5.92 -29.97
CA GLU A 129 -14.71 -5.07 -30.43
C GLU A 129 -15.67 -5.83 -31.37
N GLN A 130 -15.11 -6.55 -32.34
CA GLN A 130 -15.93 -7.40 -33.24
C GLN A 130 -16.68 -8.50 -32.49
N GLN A 131 -16.08 -9.09 -31.45
CA GLN A 131 -16.74 -10.07 -30.60
C GLN A 131 -17.92 -9.44 -29.82
N ARG A 132 -17.71 -8.23 -29.26
CA ARG A 132 -18.78 -7.49 -28.58
C ARG A 132 -19.92 -7.16 -29.53
N GLN A 133 -19.64 -6.66 -30.73
CA GLN A 133 -20.67 -6.36 -31.74
C GLN A 133 -21.43 -7.62 -32.18
N LYS A 134 -20.72 -8.75 -32.36
CA LYS A 134 -21.35 -10.03 -32.66
C LYS A 134 -22.26 -10.51 -31.53
N ALA A 135 -21.82 -10.39 -30.28
CA ALA A 135 -22.62 -10.76 -29.14
C ALA A 135 -23.84 -9.83 -28.96
N ALA A 136 -23.70 -8.54 -29.19
CA ALA A 136 -24.81 -7.58 -29.16
C ALA A 136 -25.87 -7.88 -30.23
N ARG A 137 -25.49 -8.21 -31.47
CA ARG A 137 -26.39 -8.67 -32.53
C ARG A 137 -27.11 -9.95 -32.10
N ARG A 138 -26.39 -10.94 -31.61
CA ARG A 138 -27.01 -12.18 -31.09
C ARG A 138 -27.93 -11.92 -29.90
N ALA A 139 -27.64 -10.98 -29.02
CA ALA A 139 -28.53 -10.55 -27.96
C ALA A 139 -29.84 -9.97 -28.52
N ALA A 140 -29.74 -9.16 -29.57
CA ALA A 140 -30.92 -8.61 -30.27
C ALA A 140 -31.77 -9.71 -30.92
N ASP A 141 -31.11 -10.69 -31.58
CA ASP A 141 -31.83 -11.82 -32.18
C ASP A 141 -32.55 -12.65 -31.11
N ILE A 142 -31.90 -12.92 -29.95
CA ILE A 142 -32.50 -13.64 -28.83
C ILE A 142 -33.70 -12.83 -28.28
N MET A 143 -33.52 -11.54 -28.04
CA MET A 143 -34.62 -10.69 -27.53
C MET A 143 -35.82 -10.62 -28.49
N ALA A 144 -35.57 -10.61 -29.79
CA ALA A 144 -36.62 -10.66 -30.80
C ALA A 144 -37.42 -11.99 -30.79
N ASP A 145 -36.78 -13.10 -30.39
CA ASP A 145 -37.39 -14.44 -30.25
C ASP A 145 -37.96 -14.70 -28.86
N THR A 146 -37.95 -13.70 -27.92
CA THR A 146 -38.60 -13.82 -26.61
C THR A 146 -40.09 -13.55 -26.68
N GLY A 147 -40.82 -14.02 -25.68
CA GLY A 147 -42.20 -13.65 -25.39
C GLY A 147 -42.36 -13.24 -23.94
N GLN A 148 -43.42 -12.45 -23.65
CA GLN A 148 -43.85 -12.23 -22.27
C GLN A 148 -44.44 -13.52 -21.72
N GLY A 149 -43.90 -14.01 -20.62
CA GLY A 149 -44.39 -15.24 -20.01
C GLY A 149 -43.90 -15.43 -18.59
N GLU A 150 -44.47 -16.41 -17.92
CA GLU A 150 -44.04 -16.80 -16.57
C GLU A 150 -42.74 -17.58 -16.67
N SER A 151 -41.79 -17.27 -15.76
CA SER A 151 -40.51 -17.96 -15.68
C SER A 151 -40.48 -18.90 -14.47
N PRO A 152 -40.16 -20.19 -14.63
CA PRO A 152 -40.04 -21.11 -13.50
C PRO A 152 -38.94 -20.68 -12.49
N TYR A 153 -37.99 -19.90 -12.92
CA TYR A 153 -36.99 -19.31 -12.00
C TYR A 153 -37.63 -18.22 -11.13
N LEU A 154 -38.42 -17.31 -11.72
CA LEU A 154 -39.10 -16.25 -10.98
C LEU A 154 -40.21 -16.80 -10.09
N GLU A 155 -40.92 -17.84 -10.52
CA GLU A 155 -41.90 -18.54 -9.68
C GLU A 155 -41.25 -19.01 -8.37
N ARG A 156 -40.09 -19.67 -8.44
CA ARG A 156 -39.32 -20.08 -7.23
C ARG A 156 -38.83 -18.90 -6.40
N LYS A 157 -38.60 -17.76 -7.00
CA LYS A 157 -38.19 -16.54 -6.34
C LYS A 157 -39.35 -15.67 -5.83
N GLY A 158 -40.59 -16.25 -5.79
CA GLY A 158 -41.79 -15.61 -5.24
C GLY A 158 -42.53 -14.72 -6.21
N PHE A 159 -42.20 -14.71 -7.51
CA PHE A 159 -42.82 -13.87 -8.56
C PHE A 159 -43.59 -14.68 -9.60
N GLY A 160 -44.41 -15.65 -9.18
CA GLY A 160 -45.12 -16.57 -10.09
C GLY A 160 -46.00 -15.89 -11.12
N SER A 161 -46.62 -14.77 -10.80
CA SER A 161 -47.47 -14.00 -11.72
C SER A 161 -46.72 -12.90 -12.48
N HIS A 162 -45.42 -12.72 -12.27
CA HIS A 162 -44.66 -11.67 -12.95
C HIS A 162 -44.28 -12.10 -14.37
N LEU A 163 -44.86 -11.41 -15.36
CA LEU A 163 -44.52 -11.64 -16.76
C LEU A 163 -43.17 -11.01 -17.11
N SER A 164 -42.27 -11.82 -17.63
CA SER A 164 -40.93 -11.41 -18.02
C SER A 164 -40.56 -11.94 -19.41
N ALA A 165 -39.53 -11.42 -20.01
CA ALA A 165 -39.00 -11.95 -21.27
C ALA A 165 -38.48 -13.37 -21.09
N VAL A 166 -39.14 -14.36 -21.70
CA VAL A 166 -38.73 -15.77 -21.73
C VAL A 166 -38.45 -16.21 -23.16
N ASN A 167 -37.44 -17.10 -23.37
CA ASN A 167 -37.16 -17.62 -24.70
C ASN A 167 -38.28 -18.53 -25.17
N ARG A 168 -38.59 -18.47 -26.46
CA ARG A 168 -39.61 -19.37 -27.12
C ARG A 168 -38.95 -20.64 -27.65
N THR A 169 -37.69 -20.56 -28.01
CA THR A 169 -36.92 -21.66 -28.60
C THR A 169 -35.73 -22.06 -27.75
N LEU A 170 -35.16 -23.24 -27.99
CA LEU A 170 -33.98 -23.72 -27.33
C LEU A 170 -32.76 -22.85 -27.68
N ILE A 171 -32.14 -22.23 -26.66
CA ILE A 171 -30.87 -21.49 -26.80
C ILE A 171 -29.74 -22.37 -26.27
N ARG A 172 -28.65 -22.48 -27.03
CA ARG A 172 -27.40 -23.15 -26.62
C ARG A 172 -26.32 -22.13 -26.44
N GLU A 173 -25.80 -22.04 -25.20
CA GLU A 173 -24.71 -21.12 -24.89
C GLU A 173 -23.72 -21.74 -23.88
N GLY A 174 -22.43 -21.61 -24.18
CA GLY A 174 -21.37 -22.10 -23.30
C GLY A 174 -21.41 -23.61 -23.01
N GLY A 175 -22.00 -24.40 -23.91
CA GLY A 175 -22.18 -25.85 -23.72
C GLY A 175 -23.43 -26.22 -22.90
N GLU A 176 -24.24 -25.23 -22.51
CA GLU A 176 -25.48 -25.45 -21.76
C GLU A 176 -26.71 -25.19 -22.64
N ASN A 177 -27.81 -25.85 -22.29
CA ASN A 177 -29.11 -25.74 -22.97
C ASN A 177 -30.04 -24.90 -22.12
N PHE A 178 -30.64 -23.83 -22.70
CA PHE A 178 -31.68 -23.00 -22.13
C PHE A 178 -32.97 -23.33 -22.85
N HIS A 179 -33.82 -24.15 -22.25
CA HIS A 179 -35.07 -24.60 -22.84
C HIS A 179 -36.08 -23.46 -22.88
N ALA A 180 -37.14 -23.60 -23.73
CA ALA A 180 -38.24 -22.63 -23.77
C ALA A 180 -38.78 -22.36 -22.35
N GLY A 181 -39.10 -21.09 -22.06
CA GLY A 181 -39.48 -20.67 -20.71
C GLY A 181 -38.31 -20.24 -19.80
N SER A 182 -37.05 -20.37 -20.25
CA SER A 182 -35.93 -19.78 -19.52
C SER A 182 -35.97 -18.25 -19.55
N LEU A 183 -35.64 -17.61 -18.43
CA LEU A 183 -35.66 -16.15 -18.31
C LEU A 183 -34.53 -15.54 -19.15
N VAL A 184 -34.82 -14.46 -19.87
CA VAL A 184 -33.86 -13.68 -20.66
C VAL A 184 -33.83 -12.26 -20.13
N VAL A 185 -32.75 -11.86 -19.49
CA VAL A 185 -32.59 -10.49 -18.96
C VAL A 185 -31.71 -9.68 -19.91
N ALA A 186 -32.29 -8.65 -20.53
CA ALA A 186 -31.61 -7.74 -21.42
C ALA A 186 -30.63 -6.85 -20.66
N LEU A 187 -29.41 -6.66 -21.18
CA LEU A 187 -28.38 -5.81 -20.58
C LEU A 187 -28.03 -4.69 -21.55
N THR A 188 -28.18 -3.47 -21.08
CA THR A 188 -27.89 -2.26 -21.83
C THR A 188 -26.61 -1.59 -21.28
N ASP A 189 -25.93 -0.81 -22.12
CA ASP A 189 -24.87 0.11 -21.70
C ASP A 189 -25.45 1.46 -21.24
N GLU A 190 -24.58 2.38 -20.84
CA GLU A 190 -24.94 3.72 -20.38
C GLU A 190 -25.73 4.53 -21.41
N GLY A 191 -25.51 4.28 -22.72
CA GLY A 191 -26.26 4.89 -23.83
C GLY A 191 -27.61 4.24 -24.11
N GLY A 192 -27.99 3.19 -23.38
CA GLY A 192 -29.22 2.42 -23.59
C GLY A 192 -29.15 1.39 -24.71
N ALA A 193 -28.00 1.18 -25.34
CA ALA A 193 -27.83 0.17 -26.38
C ALA A 193 -27.75 -1.23 -25.77
N LEU A 194 -28.49 -2.19 -26.36
CA LEU A 194 -28.42 -3.61 -25.97
C LEU A 194 -27.05 -4.19 -26.30
N VAL A 195 -26.30 -4.61 -25.27
CA VAL A 195 -24.91 -5.09 -25.41
C VAL A 195 -24.74 -6.56 -25.05
N ASN A 196 -25.67 -7.14 -24.29
CA ASN A 196 -25.64 -8.54 -23.87
C ASN A 196 -27.04 -8.99 -23.40
N VAL A 197 -27.17 -10.28 -23.09
CA VAL A 197 -28.27 -10.84 -22.30
C VAL A 197 -27.71 -11.81 -21.27
N GLN A 198 -28.38 -11.91 -20.12
CA GLN A 198 -28.18 -13.01 -19.17
C GLN A 198 -29.33 -14.01 -19.32
N LEU A 199 -28.98 -15.27 -19.60
CA LEU A 199 -29.89 -16.37 -19.67
C LEU A 199 -29.94 -17.07 -18.30
N ILE A 200 -31.13 -17.31 -17.75
CA ILE A 200 -31.34 -17.92 -16.43
C ILE A 200 -32.32 -19.10 -16.57
N ARG A 201 -31.87 -20.28 -16.18
CA ARG A 201 -32.67 -21.49 -16.17
C ARG A 201 -33.57 -21.63 -14.93
N ALA A 202 -34.51 -22.56 -14.98
CA ALA A 202 -35.34 -22.91 -13.85
C ALA A 202 -34.57 -23.29 -12.57
N ASP A 203 -33.40 -23.92 -12.69
CA ASP A 203 -32.50 -24.26 -11.56
C ASP A 203 -31.70 -23.09 -11.00
N GLY A 204 -31.80 -21.89 -11.60
CA GLY A 204 -31.09 -20.69 -11.20
C GLY A 204 -29.68 -20.55 -11.83
N SER A 205 -29.22 -21.49 -12.63
CA SER A 205 -27.96 -21.36 -13.36
C SER A 205 -28.05 -20.27 -14.40
N LYS A 206 -26.99 -19.43 -14.45
CA LYS A 206 -26.93 -18.17 -15.20
C LYS A 206 -25.80 -18.19 -16.20
N ARG A 207 -26.01 -17.67 -17.42
CA ARG A 207 -24.99 -17.49 -18.45
C ARG A 207 -25.16 -16.18 -19.20
N TYR A 208 -24.03 -15.54 -19.51
CA TYR A 208 -23.96 -14.44 -20.46
C TYR A 208 -23.54 -14.98 -21.84
N LEU A 209 -23.87 -14.24 -22.90
CA LEU A 209 -23.33 -14.56 -24.21
C LEU A 209 -21.82 -14.39 -24.25
N ALA A 210 -21.16 -15.36 -24.88
CA ALA A 210 -19.72 -15.35 -25.03
C ALA A 210 -19.24 -14.14 -25.84
N GLY A 211 -18.28 -13.39 -25.27
CA GLY A 211 -17.73 -12.19 -25.89
C GLY A 211 -18.59 -10.93 -25.74
N GLY A 212 -19.77 -11.01 -25.12
CA GLY A 212 -20.62 -9.85 -24.83
C GLY A 212 -20.05 -8.97 -23.70
N GLN A 213 -20.40 -7.70 -23.71
CA GLN A 213 -19.99 -6.74 -22.68
C GLN A 213 -20.62 -7.11 -21.33
N LYS A 214 -19.82 -7.07 -20.27
CA LYS A 214 -20.28 -7.26 -18.87
C LYS A 214 -20.03 -6.01 -18.04
N ALA A 215 -18.82 -5.45 -18.13
CA ALA A 215 -18.45 -4.26 -17.36
C ALA A 215 -19.30 -3.06 -17.80
N GLY A 216 -20.01 -2.45 -16.84
CA GLY A 216 -20.90 -1.33 -17.08
C GLY A 216 -22.19 -1.69 -17.83
N ALA A 217 -22.49 -2.97 -18.06
CA ALA A 217 -23.77 -3.41 -18.60
C ALA A 217 -24.74 -3.75 -17.46
N TYR A 218 -25.99 -3.32 -17.55
CA TYR A 218 -26.99 -3.46 -16.50
C TYR A 218 -28.39 -3.70 -17.08
N HIS A 219 -29.27 -4.22 -16.24
CA HIS A 219 -30.70 -4.21 -16.49
C HIS A 219 -31.36 -3.13 -15.64
N ARG A 220 -32.28 -2.37 -16.23
CA ARG A 220 -33.01 -1.31 -15.52
C ARG A 220 -34.48 -1.66 -15.38
N ILE A 221 -34.98 -1.56 -14.14
CA ILE A 221 -36.44 -1.66 -13.84
C ILE A 221 -36.88 -0.23 -13.57
N GLU A 222 -37.83 0.25 -14.40
CA GLU A 222 -38.36 1.61 -14.31
C GLU A 222 -39.26 1.77 -13.08
N GLY A 223 -39.08 2.88 -12.34
CA GLY A 223 -39.82 3.18 -11.13
C GLY A 223 -39.85 4.69 -10.83
N GLY A 224 -40.05 5.04 -9.57
CA GLY A 224 -40.13 6.41 -9.10
C GLY A 224 -38.79 7.16 -9.07
N ALA A 225 -38.77 8.31 -8.36
CA ALA A 225 -37.61 9.19 -8.26
C ALA A 225 -36.48 8.61 -7.38
N LEU A 226 -36.80 7.68 -6.49
CA LEU A 226 -35.80 6.96 -5.72
C LEU A 226 -35.07 5.97 -6.64
N VAL A 227 -33.74 5.89 -6.52
CA VAL A 227 -32.92 5.01 -7.34
C VAL A 227 -32.28 3.96 -6.46
N ALA A 228 -32.31 2.69 -6.86
CA ALA A 228 -31.62 1.62 -6.18
C ALA A 228 -30.66 0.90 -7.13
N VAL A 229 -29.56 0.36 -6.59
CA VAL A 229 -28.60 -0.49 -7.31
C VAL A 229 -28.48 -1.80 -6.56
N VAL A 230 -28.63 -2.92 -7.28
CA VAL A 230 -28.64 -4.28 -6.73
C VAL A 230 -27.71 -5.20 -7.51
N GLU A 231 -27.34 -6.34 -6.92
CA GLU A 231 -26.55 -7.33 -7.62
C GLU A 231 -27.39 -8.12 -8.63
N GLY A 232 -28.55 -8.66 -8.25
CA GLY A 232 -29.31 -9.64 -9.03
C GLY A 232 -30.65 -9.11 -9.54
N TYR A 233 -31.22 -9.76 -10.58
CA TYR A 233 -32.53 -9.38 -11.14
C TYR A 233 -33.68 -9.65 -10.17
N ALA A 234 -33.72 -10.82 -9.50
CA ALA A 234 -34.77 -11.14 -8.54
C ALA A 234 -34.70 -10.22 -7.31
N THR A 235 -33.51 -9.92 -6.82
CA THR A 235 -33.27 -8.90 -5.78
C THR A 235 -33.81 -7.55 -6.22
N GLY A 236 -33.58 -7.17 -7.49
CA GLY A 236 -34.09 -5.93 -8.08
C GLY A 236 -35.63 -5.85 -8.13
N LEU A 237 -36.30 -6.93 -8.46
CA LEU A 237 -37.74 -7.00 -8.42
C LEU A 237 -38.31 -6.81 -7.00
N SER A 238 -37.70 -7.47 -5.99
CA SER A 238 -38.10 -7.31 -4.58
C SER A 238 -37.96 -5.86 -4.12
N VAL A 239 -36.81 -5.24 -4.40
CA VAL A 239 -36.58 -3.84 -4.03
C VAL A 239 -37.51 -2.90 -4.77
N HIS A 240 -37.73 -3.11 -6.07
CA HIS A 240 -38.69 -2.32 -6.86
C HIS A 240 -40.11 -2.40 -6.30
N LEU A 241 -40.57 -3.60 -6.00
CA LEU A 241 -41.92 -3.79 -5.45
C LEU A 241 -42.10 -3.22 -4.05
N ALA A 242 -41.04 -3.29 -3.20
CA ALA A 242 -41.07 -2.79 -1.84
C ALA A 242 -41.10 -1.26 -1.79
N ILE A 243 -40.20 -0.58 -2.49
CA ILE A 243 -40.03 0.88 -2.33
C ILE A 243 -40.37 1.70 -3.60
N GLY A 244 -40.84 1.07 -4.67
CA GLY A 244 -41.17 1.75 -5.91
C GLY A 244 -40.01 2.42 -6.63
N ALA A 245 -38.76 2.09 -6.30
CA ALA A 245 -37.57 2.72 -6.85
C ALA A 245 -37.32 2.34 -8.32
N THR A 246 -36.63 3.21 -9.06
CA THR A 246 -35.96 2.83 -10.30
C THR A 246 -34.73 1.98 -9.92
N VAL A 247 -34.64 0.73 -10.39
CA VAL A 247 -33.62 -0.22 -9.95
C VAL A 247 -32.65 -0.56 -11.08
N TYR A 248 -31.34 -0.46 -10.78
CA TYR A 248 -30.25 -0.86 -11.65
C TYR A 248 -29.68 -2.21 -11.17
N CYS A 249 -29.94 -3.27 -11.93
CA CYS A 249 -29.42 -4.61 -11.64
C CYS A 249 -28.06 -4.78 -12.31
N ALA A 250 -27.01 -4.86 -11.52
CA ALA A 250 -25.64 -4.99 -12.00
C ALA A 250 -25.30 -6.39 -12.53
N MET A 251 -26.11 -7.38 -12.18
CA MET A 251 -26.07 -8.79 -12.57
C MET A 251 -24.83 -9.56 -12.09
N ASP A 252 -23.88 -8.89 -11.39
CA ASP A 252 -22.65 -9.46 -10.85
C ASP A 252 -22.06 -8.50 -9.79
N ALA A 253 -21.61 -9.03 -8.63
CA ALA A 253 -21.02 -8.23 -7.56
C ALA A 253 -19.80 -7.40 -8.00
N GLY A 254 -19.01 -7.91 -8.98
CA GLY A 254 -17.88 -7.19 -9.54
C GLY A 254 -18.26 -5.99 -10.40
N ASN A 255 -19.52 -5.91 -10.84
CA ASN A 255 -20.04 -4.85 -11.70
C ASN A 255 -20.82 -3.76 -10.93
N LEU A 256 -21.13 -3.97 -9.65
CA LEU A 256 -21.88 -3.03 -8.80
C LEU A 256 -21.29 -1.61 -8.84
N HIS A 257 -19.99 -1.48 -8.66
CA HIS A 257 -19.30 -0.18 -8.67
C HIS A 257 -19.48 0.58 -9.99
N ALA A 258 -19.31 -0.11 -11.13
CA ALA A 258 -19.45 0.51 -12.45
C ALA A 258 -20.91 0.92 -12.73
N VAL A 259 -21.88 0.09 -12.34
CA VAL A 259 -23.31 0.36 -12.52
C VAL A 259 -23.78 1.47 -11.58
N ALA A 260 -23.32 1.50 -10.33
CA ALA A 260 -23.60 2.59 -9.40
C ALA A 260 -23.12 3.94 -9.94
N GLN A 261 -21.93 3.99 -10.53
CA GLN A 261 -21.42 5.20 -11.19
C GLN A 261 -22.30 5.62 -12.38
N ILE A 262 -22.80 4.67 -13.16
CA ILE A 262 -23.73 4.96 -14.27
C ILE A 262 -25.04 5.50 -13.71
N ALA A 263 -25.61 4.86 -12.69
CA ALA A 263 -26.82 5.32 -12.03
C ALA A 263 -26.69 6.76 -11.52
N ARG A 264 -25.55 7.09 -10.87
CA ARG A 264 -25.28 8.46 -10.40
C ARG A 264 -25.16 9.46 -11.54
N ARG A 265 -24.54 9.09 -12.67
CA ARG A 265 -24.44 9.98 -13.84
C ARG A 265 -25.82 10.22 -14.50
N GLN A 266 -26.65 9.20 -14.54
CA GLN A 266 -28.01 9.31 -15.12
C GLN A 266 -29.00 10.00 -14.17
N HIS A 267 -28.76 9.93 -12.85
CA HIS A 267 -29.59 10.55 -11.80
C HIS A 267 -28.71 11.37 -10.83
N PRO A 268 -28.20 12.55 -11.26
CA PRO A 268 -27.23 13.32 -10.47
C PRO A 268 -27.73 13.75 -9.10
N GLU A 269 -29.04 14.09 -9.02
CA GLU A 269 -29.67 14.63 -7.82
C GLU A 269 -30.48 13.57 -7.02
N ALA A 270 -30.60 12.34 -7.56
CA ALA A 270 -31.39 11.33 -6.90
C ALA A 270 -30.69 10.74 -5.69
N ARG A 271 -31.45 10.37 -4.68
CA ARG A 271 -30.98 9.47 -3.63
C ARG A 271 -30.78 8.09 -4.21
N ILE A 272 -29.60 7.54 -4.07
CA ILE A 272 -29.24 6.21 -4.59
C ILE A 272 -28.95 5.28 -3.43
N LEU A 273 -29.70 4.17 -3.37
CA LEU A 273 -29.53 3.11 -2.39
C LEU A 273 -28.76 1.94 -3.01
N LEU A 274 -27.70 1.49 -2.38
CA LEU A 274 -27.02 0.23 -2.67
C LEU A 274 -27.67 -0.84 -1.80
N CYS A 275 -28.65 -1.58 -2.36
CA CYS A 275 -29.30 -2.69 -1.68
C CYS A 275 -28.45 -3.94 -1.86
N GLY A 276 -27.47 -4.11 -0.96
CA GLY A 276 -26.47 -5.17 -1.03
C GLY A 276 -26.94 -6.48 -0.44
N ASP A 277 -26.25 -7.56 -0.80
CA ASP A 277 -26.44 -8.89 -0.22
C ASP A 277 -25.65 -9.00 1.10
N ASN A 278 -26.21 -9.68 2.10
CA ASN A 278 -25.59 -9.90 3.40
C ASN A 278 -25.08 -11.35 3.51
N ASP A 279 -23.85 -11.60 3.04
CA ASP A 279 -23.21 -12.92 2.96
C ASP A 279 -22.45 -13.28 4.25
N GLU A 280 -23.08 -13.21 5.43
CA GLU A 280 -22.40 -13.47 6.73
C GLU A 280 -21.71 -14.85 6.82
N GLY A 281 -22.21 -15.84 6.07
CA GLY A 281 -21.60 -17.16 5.99
C GLY A 281 -20.30 -17.21 5.17
N THR A 282 -19.93 -16.16 4.45
CA THR A 282 -18.75 -16.09 3.60
C THR A 282 -17.70 -15.17 4.22
N GLN A 283 -16.47 -15.64 4.35
CA GLN A 283 -15.39 -14.85 4.95
C GLN A 283 -15.23 -13.49 4.28
N GLY A 284 -15.39 -12.43 5.05
CA GLY A 284 -15.26 -11.03 4.61
C GLY A 284 -16.54 -10.43 4.01
N ASN A 285 -17.68 -11.09 4.06
CA ASN A 285 -19.00 -10.63 3.59
C ASN A 285 -18.89 -9.81 2.28
N PRO A 286 -18.59 -10.45 1.13
CA PRO A 286 -18.22 -9.76 -0.11
C PRO A 286 -19.34 -8.91 -0.70
N GLY A 287 -20.61 -9.29 -0.50
CA GLY A 287 -21.78 -8.53 -0.94
C GLY A 287 -21.85 -7.18 -0.23
N LYS A 288 -21.75 -7.19 1.10
CA LYS A 288 -21.70 -5.99 1.94
C LYS A 288 -20.51 -5.09 1.56
N ALA A 289 -19.29 -5.64 1.54
CA ALA A 289 -18.07 -4.86 1.27
C ALA A 289 -18.10 -4.14 -0.10
N LYS A 290 -18.63 -4.80 -1.14
CA LYS A 290 -18.73 -4.21 -2.48
C LYS A 290 -19.83 -3.16 -2.57
N SER A 291 -20.94 -3.35 -1.87
CA SER A 291 -22.02 -2.37 -1.81
C SER A 291 -21.58 -1.11 -1.07
N GLU A 292 -20.89 -1.24 0.07
CA GLU A 292 -20.30 -0.12 0.79
C GLU A 292 -19.27 0.64 -0.07
N GLN A 293 -18.37 -0.08 -0.74
CA GLN A 293 -17.41 0.53 -1.67
C GLN A 293 -18.08 1.28 -2.82
N ALA A 294 -19.16 0.71 -3.40
CA ALA A 294 -19.90 1.33 -4.47
C ALA A 294 -20.68 2.57 -3.98
N ALA A 295 -21.28 2.50 -2.79
CA ALA A 295 -22.01 3.61 -2.18
C ALA A 295 -21.07 4.81 -1.89
N VAL A 296 -19.93 4.56 -1.28
CA VAL A 296 -18.91 5.60 -1.02
C VAL A 296 -18.47 6.29 -2.33
N ALA A 297 -18.32 5.54 -3.40
CA ALA A 297 -17.87 6.08 -4.69
C ALA A 297 -18.87 7.03 -5.38
N ILE A 298 -20.15 6.93 -5.02
CA ILE A 298 -21.23 7.71 -5.66
C ILE A 298 -21.99 8.64 -4.68
N GLY A 299 -21.55 8.70 -3.41
CA GLY A 299 -22.31 9.39 -2.36
C GLY A 299 -23.71 8.80 -2.19
N GLY A 300 -23.83 7.47 -2.25
CA GLY A 300 -25.06 6.71 -2.04
C GLY A 300 -25.16 6.14 -0.63
N LEU A 301 -26.31 5.61 -0.28
CA LEU A 301 -26.58 4.94 1.00
C LEU A 301 -26.54 3.43 0.80
N VAL A 302 -26.30 2.66 1.86
CA VAL A 302 -26.31 1.20 1.83
C VAL A 302 -27.46 0.67 2.65
N ALA A 303 -28.24 -0.23 2.08
CA ALA A 303 -29.22 -1.02 2.78
C ALA A 303 -28.85 -2.50 2.70
N LEU A 304 -28.83 -3.18 3.85
CA LEU A 304 -28.56 -4.63 3.97
C LEU A 304 -29.71 -5.30 4.70
N PRO A 305 -30.08 -6.54 4.37
CA PRO A 305 -31.07 -7.30 5.13
C PRO A 305 -30.64 -7.39 6.61
N PRO A 306 -31.45 -6.84 7.57
CA PRO A 306 -31.07 -6.80 8.99
C PRO A 306 -31.11 -8.20 9.60
N GLU A 307 -30.08 -8.59 10.35
CA GLU A 307 -29.98 -9.89 11.06
C GLU A 307 -30.34 -11.13 10.20
N PHE A 308 -30.10 -11.03 8.87
CA PHE A 308 -30.47 -12.04 7.90
C PHE A 308 -29.30 -12.27 6.93
N SER A 309 -28.90 -13.53 6.77
CA SER A 309 -27.90 -13.93 5.79
C SER A 309 -28.58 -14.27 4.46
N GLY A 310 -28.36 -13.46 3.42
CA GLY A 310 -28.93 -13.63 2.10
C GLY A 310 -29.15 -12.32 1.37
N ASP A 311 -29.91 -12.39 0.26
CA ASP A 311 -30.27 -11.21 -0.53
C ASP A 311 -31.65 -10.62 -0.15
N TRP A 312 -31.99 -9.44 -0.67
CA TRP A 312 -33.28 -8.81 -0.41
C TRP A 312 -34.48 -9.59 -0.99
N ASN A 313 -34.30 -10.48 -1.95
CA ASN A 313 -35.33 -11.36 -2.40
C ASN A 313 -35.60 -12.49 -1.40
N ASP A 314 -34.56 -13.06 -0.81
CA ASP A 314 -34.70 -14.08 0.22
C ASP A 314 -35.32 -13.46 1.49
N TYR A 315 -34.96 -12.21 1.83
CA TYR A 315 -35.63 -11.47 2.92
C TYR A 315 -37.11 -11.20 2.64
N HIS A 316 -37.42 -10.75 1.43
CA HIS A 316 -38.82 -10.53 0.99
C HIS A 316 -39.65 -11.82 1.09
N GLN A 317 -39.12 -12.95 0.64
CA GLN A 317 -39.85 -14.22 0.74
C GLN A 317 -40.09 -14.66 2.20
N ALA A 318 -39.15 -14.35 3.12
CA ALA A 318 -39.25 -14.72 4.52
C ALA A 318 -40.17 -13.81 5.33
N HIS A 319 -40.17 -12.50 5.06
CA HIS A 319 -40.82 -11.49 5.91
C HIS A 319 -41.97 -10.71 5.23
N GLY A 320 -42.15 -10.87 3.92
CA GLY A 320 -43.17 -10.15 3.13
C GLY A 320 -42.73 -8.76 2.70
N LEU A 321 -43.57 -8.15 1.84
CA LEU A 321 -43.22 -6.91 1.13
C LEU A 321 -43.17 -5.69 2.04
N GLU A 322 -44.14 -5.55 2.98
CA GLU A 322 -44.23 -4.41 3.90
C GLU A 322 -43.04 -4.36 4.86
N GLU A 323 -42.54 -5.54 5.34
CA GLU A 323 -41.39 -5.60 6.21
C GLU A 323 -40.07 -5.33 5.43
N THR A 324 -40.03 -5.77 4.15
CA THR A 324 -38.91 -5.45 3.26
C THR A 324 -38.81 -3.95 2.98
N GLU A 325 -39.94 -3.28 2.73
CA GLU A 325 -40.00 -1.83 2.60
C GLU A 325 -39.48 -1.14 3.87
N ARG A 326 -40.00 -1.55 5.02
CA ARG A 326 -39.59 -0.98 6.33
C ARG A 326 -38.11 -1.17 6.59
N ALA A 327 -37.60 -2.36 6.34
CA ALA A 327 -36.17 -2.70 6.57
C ALA A 327 -35.23 -1.92 5.64
N ILE A 328 -35.59 -1.77 4.36
CA ILE A 328 -34.81 -0.94 3.41
C ILE A 328 -34.79 0.52 3.88
N MET A 329 -35.95 1.06 4.27
CA MET A 329 -36.11 2.45 4.68
C MET A 329 -35.53 2.73 6.09
N GLN A 330 -35.53 1.75 7.00
CA GLN A 330 -34.87 1.87 8.31
C GLN A 330 -33.34 1.82 8.23
N GLY A 331 -32.79 1.06 7.32
CA GLY A 331 -31.35 1.11 7.02
C GLY A 331 -30.89 2.52 6.63
N GLU A 332 -31.79 3.30 6.06
CA GLU A 332 -31.61 4.70 5.73
C GLU A 332 -31.61 5.64 6.95
N ILE A 333 -32.49 5.37 7.93
CA ILE A 333 -32.66 6.20 9.15
C ILE A 333 -31.48 6.01 10.11
N THR A 334 -30.94 4.79 10.24
CA THR A 334 -29.82 4.50 11.15
C THR A 334 -28.54 5.26 10.78
N GLN A 335 -28.34 5.57 9.53
CA GLN A 335 -27.18 6.37 9.08
C GLN A 335 -27.39 7.87 9.28
N GLN A 336 -28.64 8.36 9.15
CA GLN A 336 -29.00 9.73 9.50
C GLN A 336 -28.99 9.98 11.02
N ASP A 337 -29.39 9.00 11.83
CA ASP A 337 -29.35 9.10 13.30
C ASP A 337 -27.92 9.01 13.86
N GLN A 338 -27.03 8.27 13.23
CA GLN A 338 -25.60 8.29 13.58
C GLN A 338 -24.95 9.64 13.28
N ASP A 339 -25.32 10.29 12.19
CA ASP A 339 -24.90 11.65 11.86
C ASP A 339 -25.58 12.71 12.76
N ALA A 340 -26.82 12.48 13.22
CA ALA A 340 -27.55 13.36 14.12
C ALA A 340 -27.09 13.23 15.59
N HIS A 341 -26.83 12.00 16.07
CA HIS A 341 -26.29 11.77 17.42
C HIS A 341 -24.82 12.24 17.59
N GLN A 342 -24.07 12.37 16.51
CA GLN A 342 -22.76 13.04 16.52
C GLN A 342 -22.89 14.57 16.62
N ARG A 343 -24.09 15.15 16.43
CA ARG A 343 -24.36 16.59 16.52
C ARG A 343 -24.98 17.03 17.85
N GLU A 344 -25.51 16.13 18.67
CA GLU A 344 -26.20 16.45 19.94
C GLU A 344 -25.40 16.15 21.23
N GLY A 345 -24.11 16.04 21.17
CA GLY A 345 -23.22 15.85 22.34
C GLY A 345 -22.68 17.15 22.91
N ALA A 346 -23.43 17.79 23.83
CA ALA A 346 -23.07 18.83 24.78
C ALA A 346 -22.75 20.26 24.25
N PRO A 347 -23.25 21.30 24.96
CA PRO A 347 -23.03 22.69 24.57
C PRO A 347 -21.62 23.14 24.97
N TRP A 348 -20.78 23.32 23.99
CA TRP A 348 -19.46 23.96 24.13
C TRP A 348 -19.58 25.46 24.10
N GLN A 349 -19.34 26.09 25.23
CA GLN A 349 -18.90 27.47 25.27
C GLN A 349 -17.40 27.46 24.97
N ALA A 350 -17.04 27.67 23.71
CA ALA A 350 -15.67 27.98 23.33
C ALA A 350 -15.42 29.43 23.71
N GLU A 351 -14.51 29.63 24.65
CA GLU A 351 -13.92 30.95 24.89
C GLU A 351 -13.11 31.33 23.64
N VAL A 352 -13.66 32.25 22.88
CA VAL A 352 -13.03 32.82 21.68
C VAL A 352 -11.91 33.71 22.15
N VAL A 353 -10.66 33.29 21.97
CA VAL A 353 -9.53 34.22 22.00
C VAL A 353 -9.68 35.11 20.76
N PRO A 354 -9.87 36.42 20.91
CA PRO A 354 -10.08 37.28 19.74
C PRO A 354 -8.78 37.47 19.00
N LEU A 355 -8.73 36.91 17.78
CA LEU A 355 -7.90 37.48 16.73
C LEU A 355 -8.40 38.88 16.49
N HIS A 356 -7.49 39.84 16.51
CA HIS A 356 -7.71 41.31 16.49
C HIS A 356 -8.91 41.74 15.66
N PRO A 357 -9.67 42.75 16.14
CA PRO A 357 -10.83 43.24 15.40
C PRO A 357 -10.37 43.86 14.08
N VAL A 358 -10.94 43.33 12.99
CA VAL A 358 -10.92 43.99 11.69
C VAL A 358 -11.58 45.35 11.90
N ARG A 359 -10.82 46.43 11.76
CA ARG A 359 -11.35 47.77 11.68
C ARG A 359 -12.23 47.86 10.44
N ASP A 360 -13.52 48.14 10.64
CA ASP A 360 -14.36 48.71 9.59
C ASP A 360 -13.74 50.03 9.12
N ASP A 361 -13.85 50.26 7.79
CA ASP A 361 -13.41 51.48 7.11
C ASP A 361 -11.89 51.60 6.76
N GLU A 362 -11.42 50.71 5.89
CA GLU A 362 -10.62 51.14 4.75
C GLU A 362 -11.09 50.35 3.53
N THR A 363 -11.54 51.03 2.49
CA THR A 363 -11.72 50.47 1.16
C THR A 363 -10.39 49.93 0.68
N GLU A 364 -10.11 48.64 0.98
CA GLU A 364 -9.04 47.91 0.35
C GLU A 364 -9.26 48.01 -1.15
N LYS A 365 -8.32 48.63 -1.87
CA LYS A 365 -8.22 48.51 -3.30
C LYS A 365 -8.14 47.01 -3.61
N GLY A 366 -9.32 46.45 -3.97
CA GLY A 366 -9.49 45.03 -4.17
C GLY A 366 -8.53 44.56 -5.25
N GLN A 367 -8.14 43.26 -5.12
CA GLN A 367 -7.55 42.48 -6.21
C GLN A 367 -8.20 42.90 -7.52
N ASP A 368 -7.40 43.20 -8.56
CA ASP A 368 -7.92 43.45 -9.89
C ASP A 368 -8.74 42.25 -10.36
N MET A 369 -10.06 42.40 -10.22
CA MET A 369 -10.99 41.37 -10.66
C MET A 369 -10.91 41.24 -12.18
N PRO A 370 -10.84 40.01 -12.73
CA PRO A 370 -10.85 39.86 -14.18
C PRO A 370 -12.09 40.46 -14.80
N GLU A 371 -11.94 41.06 -15.99
CA GLU A 371 -13.08 41.63 -16.73
C GLU A 371 -14.22 40.64 -16.87
N GLY A 372 -15.45 41.06 -16.58
CA GLY A 372 -16.65 40.22 -16.60
C GLY A 372 -16.88 39.39 -15.34
N PHE A 373 -16.15 39.66 -14.26
CA PHE A 373 -16.38 39.02 -12.95
C PHE A 373 -16.42 40.07 -11.82
N GLU A 374 -17.25 39.79 -10.80
CA GLU A 374 -17.41 40.71 -9.66
C GLU A 374 -17.88 39.95 -8.42
N ILE A 375 -17.36 40.34 -7.25
CA ILE A 375 -17.86 39.85 -5.95
C ILE A 375 -18.82 40.89 -5.40
N ARG A 376 -20.08 40.51 -5.14
CA ARG A 376 -21.09 41.31 -4.47
C ARG A 376 -21.61 40.58 -3.25
N GLY A 377 -21.31 41.12 -2.05
CA GLY A 377 -21.66 40.45 -0.80
C GLY A 377 -21.13 39.00 -0.75
N GLU A 378 -22.02 38.07 -0.50
CA GLU A 378 -21.68 36.65 -0.36
C GLU A 378 -21.70 35.86 -1.69
N ARG A 379 -21.59 36.49 -2.83
CA ARG A 379 -21.64 35.83 -4.14
C ARG A 379 -20.59 36.40 -5.12
N LEU A 380 -20.02 35.49 -5.92
CA LEU A 380 -19.22 35.77 -7.10
C LEU A 380 -20.15 35.74 -8.31
N TYR A 381 -20.15 36.79 -9.11
CA TYR A 381 -20.95 36.95 -10.32
C TYR A 381 -20.08 36.89 -11.56
N ALA A 382 -20.66 36.43 -12.65
CA ALA A 382 -20.09 36.50 -13.99
C ALA A 382 -21.07 37.22 -14.92
N LEU A 383 -20.53 38.05 -15.81
CA LEU A 383 -21.31 38.67 -16.90
C LEU A 383 -21.54 37.62 -17.98
N VAL A 384 -22.79 37.30 -18.26
CA VAL A 384 -23.20 36.27 -19.24
C VAL A 384 -24.09 36.90 -20.29
N THR A 385 -23.79 36.67 -21.55
CA THR A 385 -24.64 37.11 -22.66
C THR A 385 -25.73 36.04 -22.87
N LEU A 386 -26.96 36.44 -22.70
CA LEU A 386 -28.16 35.62 -22.92
C LEU A 386 -28.83 36.03 -24.23
N GLY A 387 -29.52 35.08 -24.89
CA GLY A 387 -30.16 35.31 -26.19
C GLY A 387 -29.20 35.13 -27.39
N ARG A 388 -29.73 35.34 -28.61
CA ARG A 388 -28.96 35.28 -29.87
C ARG A 388 -29.46 36.36 -30.81
N GLY A 389 -28.56 36.94 -31.60
CA GLY A 389 -28.91 37.98 -32.57
C GLY A 389 -29.31 39.31 -31.90
N GLU A 390 -30.40 39.93 -32.33
CA GLU A 390 -30.91 41.21 -31.81
C GLU A 390 -31.45 41.14 -30.39
N ASP A 391 -31.80 39.95 -29.89
CA ASP A 391 -32.26 39.69 -28.50
C ASP A 391 -31.13 39.41 -27.52
N ALA A 392 -29.88 39.55 -27.94
CA ALA A 392 -28.73 39.28 -27.06
C ALA A 392 -28.57 40.42 -26.05
N HIS A 393 -28.64 40.10 -24.76
CA HIS A 393 -28.34 41.03 -23.63
C HIS A 393 -27.39 40.41 -22.64
N SER A 394 -26.68 41.22 -21.92
CA SER A 394 -25.70 40.77 -20.91
C SER A 394 -26.26 40.96 -19.51
N GLU A 395 -26.21 39.91 -18.71
CA GLU A 395 -26.72 39.86 -17.33
C GLU A 395 -25.65 39.34 -16.37
N TRP A 396 -25.63 39.89 -15.15
CA TRP A 396 -24.78 39.39 -14.06
C TRP A 396 -25.45 38.22 -13.35
N ILE A 397 -24.85 37.03 -13.48
CA ILE A 397 -25.37 35.78 -12.89
C ILE A 397 -24.46 35.33 -11.75
N PRO A 398 -24.99 35.01 -10.58
CA PRO A 398 -24.20 34.41 -9.50
C PRO A 398 -23.68 33.04 -9.91
N ILE A 399 -22.36 32.79 -9.76
CA ILE A 399 -21.74 31.55 -10.19
C ILE A 399 -21.17 30.73 -9.03
N SER A 400 -20.83 31.34 -7.90
CA SER A 400 -20.41 30.65 -6.67
C SER A 400 -20.45 31.56 -5.45
N SER A 401 -20.22 30.99 -4.26
CA SER A 401 -19.73 31.77 -3.12
C SER A 401 -18.39 32.41 -3.45
N PRO A 402 -17.96 33.49 -2.76
CA PRO A 402 -16.69 34.15 -3.02
C PRO A 402 -15.51 33.17 -2.88
N VAL A 403 -14.72 33.00 -3.94
CA VAL A 403 -13.44 32.32 -3.95
C VAL A 403 -12.41 33.31 -4.44
N ARG A 404 -11.47 33.68 -3.61
CA ARG A 404 -10.42 34.67 -3.94
C ARG A 404 -9.16 33.92 -4.37
N VAL A 405 -8.47 34.43 -5.39
CA VAL A 405 -7.16 33.94 -5.82
C VAL A 405 -6.08 34.81 -5.21
N GLN A 406 -5.47 34.39 -4.13
CA GLN A 406 -4.52 35.16 -3.33
C GLN A 406 -3.13 35.24 -3.95
N ALA A 407 -2.68 34.20 -4.65
CA ALA A 407 -1.35 34.13 -5.24
C ALA A 407 -1.31 33.19 -6.45
N GLU A 408 -0.35 33.43 -7.33
CA GLU A 408 0.10 32.46 -8.31
C GLU A 408 1.15 31.52 -7.66
N THR A 409 1.03 30.20 -7.85
CA THR A 409 1.98 29.24 -7.31
C THR A 409 2.78 28.58 -8.43
N SER A 410 4.08 28.30 -8.19
CA SER A 410 4.93 27.50 -9.06
C SER A 410 6.00 26.81 -8.23
N ASP A 411 6.61 25.71 -8.73
CA ASP A 411 7.76 25.11 -8.08
C ASP A 411 9.00 26.04 -8.19
N GLU A 412 10.09 25.66 -7.50
CA GLU A 412 11.38 26.41 -7.52
C GLU A 412 12.02 26.51 -8.91
N HIS A 413 11.57 25.67 -9.87
CA HIS A 413 12.04 25.66 -11.26
C HIS A 413 11.09 26.39 -12.21
N GLY A 414 10.06 27.08 -11.69
CA GLY A 414 9.05 27.77 -12.49
C GLY A 414 8.13 26.82 -13.27
N ARG A 415 7.80 25.66 -12.72
CA ARG A 415 6.87 24.66 -13.28
C ARG A 415 5.73 24.39 -12.30
N GLY A 416 4.77 23.56 -12.70
CA GLY A 416 3.68 23.14 -11.81
C GLY A 416 2.76 24.29 -11.40
N TYR A 417 2.52 25.28 -12.30
CA TYR A 417 1.72 26.47 -12.00
C TYR A 417 0.36 26.15 -11.39
N GLY A 418 -0.02 26.92 -10.38
CA GLY A 418 -1.28 26.82 -9.64
C GLY A 418 -1.84 28.17 -9.22
N ARG A 419 -2.89 28.14 -8.45
CA ARG A 419 -3.57 29.26 -7.81
C ARG A 419 -3.76 28.96 -6.32
N LEU A 420 -3.36 29.86 -5.45
CA LEU A 420 -3.74 29.82 -4.04
C LEU A 420 -5.14 30.40 -3.91
N LEU A 421 -6.12 29.51 -3.66
CA LEU A 421 -7.52 29.86 -3.46
C LEU A 421 -7.78 30.07 -1.98
N GLU A 422 -8.66 31.02 -1.66
CA GLU A 422 -9.16 31.29 -0.32
C GLU A 422 -10.67 31.50 -0.34
N TRP A 423 -11.38 30.92 0.61
CA TRP A 423 -12.84 31.07 0.80
C TRP A 423 -13.22 30.87 2.26
N GLN A 424 -14.46 31.17 2.60
CA GLN A 424 -15.07 30.84 3.88
C GLN A 424 -15.97 29.62 3.70
N ASP A 425 -15.86 28.64 4.62
CA ASP A 425 -16.78 27.52 4.65
C ASP A 425 -18.14 27.89 5.26
N SER A 426 -19.11 26.97 5.23
CA SER A 426 -20.47 27.24 5.78
C SER A 426 -20.50 27.55 7.27
N ALA A 427 -19.43 27.31 8.01
CA ALA A 427 -19.26 27.67 9.42
C ALA A 427 -18.48 28.99 9.61
N GLY A 428 -18.20 29.73 8.52
CA GLY A 428 -17.44 30.99 8.56
C GLY A 428 -15.93 30.84 8.75
N ARG A 429 -15.38 29.61 8.64
CA ARG A 429 -13.95 29.36 8.82
C ARG A 429 -13.22 29.62 7.50
N ALA A 430 -12.10 30.35 7.56
CA ALA A 430 -11.23 30.54 6.41
C ALA A 430 -10.61 29.21 5.94
N ARG A 431 -10.64 28.96 4.64
CA ARG A 431 -10.07 27.81 3.97
C ARG A 431 -9.13 28.27 2.86
N GLN A 432 -8.03 27.54 2.70
CA GLN A 432 -7.07 27.80 1.63
C GLN A 432 -6.70 26.50 0.91
N TRP A 433 -6.47 26.59 -0.39
CA TRP A 433 -5.99 25.47 -1.20
C TRP A 433 -5.12 25.98 -2.35
N ALA A 434 -3.87 25.51 -2.42
CA ALA A 434 -3.02 25.68 -3.58
C ALA A 434 -3.44 24.67 -4.66
N MET A 435 -4.28 25.13 -5.58
CA MET A 435 -4.87 24.32 -6.66
C MET A 435 -3.97 24.34 -7.89
N PRO A 436 -3.52 23.19 -8.43
CA PRO A 436 -2.80 23.15 -9.70
C PRO A 436 -3.71 23.59 -10.85
N VAL A 437 -3.28 24.54 -11.68
CA VAL A 437 -4.07 24.99 -12.84
C VAL A 437 -4.41 23.85 -13.80
N ARG A 438 -3.53 22.85 -13.91
CA ARG A 438 -3.78 21.63 -14.70
C ARG A 438 -5.06 20.89 -14.30
N SER A 439 -5.52 21.02 -13.04
CA SER A 439 -6.74 20.37 -12.55
C SER A 439 -8.03 20.98 -13.14
N LEU A 440 -7.96 22.18 -13.73
CA LEU A 440 -9.10 22.80 -14.41
C LEU A 440 -9.36 22.24 -15.82
N VAL A 441 -8.40 21.50 -16.41
CA VAL A 441 -8.51 20.99 -17.78
C VAL A 441 -9.38 19.73 -17.91
N PRO A 442 -9.20 18.68 -17.09
CA PRO A 442 -10.04 17.50 -17.16
C PRO A 442 -11.50 17.83 -16.82
N ARG A 443 -12.43 17.30 -17.59
CA ARG A 443 -13.88 17.48 -17.36
C ARG A 443 -14.35 18.90 -17.06
N ASN A 444 -13.66 19.91 -17.64
CA ASN A 444 -13.92 21.33 -17.38
C ASN A 444 -13.80 21.73 -15.89
N GLY A 445 -12.86 21.15 -15.16
CA GLY A 445 -12.59 21.49 -13.77
C GLY A 445 -13.51 20.81 -12.74
N GLU A 446 -14.26 19.78 -13.11
CA GLU A 446 -15.21 19.12 -12.22
C GLU A 446 -14.57 18.64 -10.92
N ASP A 447 -13.35 18.05 -10.97
CA ASP A 447 -12.61 17.60 -9.80
C ASP A 447 -12.26 18.78 -8.85
N VAL A 448 -12.07 19.98 -9.39
CA VAL A 448 -11.83 21.21 -8.60
C VAL A 448 -13.10 21.62 -7.86
N PHE A 449 -14.24 21.61 -8.55
CA PHE A 449 -15.52 22.02 -7.94
C PHE A 449 -15.95 21.05 -6.85
N VAL A 450 -15.81 19.74 -7.07
CA VAL A 450 -16.02 18.72 -6.04
C VAL A 450 -15.14 19.00 -4.83
N SER A 451 -13.83 19.24 -5.04
CA SER A 451 -12.91 19.53 -3.94
C SER A 451 -13.26 20.81 -3.17
N LEU A 452 -13.78 21.85 -3.83
CA LEU A 452 -14.21 23.09 -3.18
C LEU A 452 -15.48 22.86 -2.34
N LEU A 453 -16.45 22.10 -2.86
CA LEU A 453 -17.67 21.74 -2.14
C LEU A 453 -17.36 20.85 -0.94
N ASP A 454 -16.55 19.82 -1.10
CA ASP A 454 -16.09 18.94 -0.01
C ASP A 454 -15.32 19.71 1.09
N ALA A 455 -14.64 20.79 0.68
CA ALA A 455 -13.97 21.68 1.61
C ALA A 455 -14.90 22.76 2.21
N GLY A 456 -16.20 22.65 1.97
CA GLY A 456 -17.23 23.46 2.58
C GLY A 456 -17.53 24.78 1.86
N LEU A 457 -17.17 24.95 0.59
CA LEU A 457 -17.62 26.12 -0.19
C LEU A 457 -19.16 26.08 -0.29
N PRO A 458 -19.89 27.10 0.22
CA PRO A 458 -21.33 26.97 0.42
C PRO A 458 -22.15 26.84 -0.86
N PHE A 459 -21.66 27.34 -2.00
CA PHE A 459 -22.44 27.36 -3.23
C PHE A 459 -21.59 27.39 -4.49
N ILE A 460 -21.95 26.57 -5.48
CA ILE A 460 -21.51 26.64 -6.87
C ILE A 460 -22.71 26.48 -7.78
N GLU A 461 -22.92 27.42 -8.73
CA GLU A 461 -23.98 27.30 -9.75
C GLU A 461 -23.55 26.32 -10.85
N LEU A 462 -24.14 25.13 -10.84
CA LEU A 462 -23.74 24.02 -11.70
C LEU A 462 -23.93 24.30 -13.20
N GLY A 463 -24.96 25.08 -13.56
CA GLY A 463 -25.21 25.50 -14.94
C GLY A 463 -24.11 26.40 -15.51
N HIS A 464 -23.40 27.12 -14.65
CA HIS A 464 -22.37 28.09 -14.99
C HIS A 464 -20.97 27.71 -14.52
N LYS A 465 -20.72 26.43 -14.16
CA LYS A 465 -19.43 25.95 -13.66
C LYS A 465 -18.22 26.30 -14.56
N ARG A 466 -18.41 26.39 -15.88
CA ARG A 466 -17.37 26.83 -16.82
C ARG A 466 -16.96 28.29 -16.59
N LYS A 467 -17.86 29.14 -16.10
CA LYS A 467 -17.54 30.53 -15.76
C LYS A 467 -16.65 30.60 -14.52
N LEU A 468 -16.88 29.73 -13.52
CA LEU A 468 -15.99 29.63 -12.36
C LEU A 468 -14.58 29.15 -12.78
N ALA A 469 -14.47 28.16 -13.65
CA ALA A 469 -13.17 27.74 -14.21
C ALA A 469 -12.48 28.89 -14.98
N ALA A 470 -13.24 29.64 -15.79
CA ALA A 470 -12.73 30.81 -16.53
C ALA A 470 -12.25 31.91 -15.58
N TYR A 471 -12.98 32.18 -14.49
CA TYR A 471 -12.57 33.10 -13.43
C TYR A 471 -11.22 32.71 -12.82
N LEU A 472 -11.10 31.46 -12.34
CA LEU A 472 -9.88 30.93 -11.73
C LEU A 472 -8.68 30.95 -12.68
N MET A 473 -8.93 30.77 -13.99
CA MET A 473 -7.91 30.89 -15.03
C MET A 473 -7.51 32.34 -15.34
N ALA A 474 -8.46 33.24 -15.30
CA ALA A 474 -8.26 34.66 -15.68
C ALA A 474 -7.58 35.47 -14.59
N CYS A 475 -7.73 35.09 -13.31
CA CYS A 475 -7.10 35.84 -12.20
C CYS A 475 -5.57 35.88 -12.34
N ARG A 476 -4.98 37.07 -12.13
CA ARG A 476 -3.54 37.31 -12.21
C ARG A 476 -3.07 38.08 -10.98
N PRO A 477 -2.96 37.39 -9.83
CA PRO A 477 -2.48 38.05 -8.62
C PRO A 477 -0.98 38.37 -8.75
N ASP A 478 -0.57 39.52 -8.19
CA ASP A 478 0.84 39.94 -8.16
C ASP A 478 1.70 39.09 -7.24
N LYS A 479 1.09 38.55 -6.19
CA LYS A 479 1.77 37.69 -5.20
C LYS A 479 2.13 36.35 -5.84
N ARG A 480 3.39 35.94 -5.67
CA ARG A 480 3.89 34.64 -6.09
C ARG A 480 4.37 33.86 -4.89
N ILE A 481 4.02 32.54 -4.82
CA ILE A 481 4.39 31.65 -3.72
C ILE A 481 4.98 30.37 -4.33
N THR A 482 6.07 29.89 -3.76
CA THR A 482 6.65 28.59 -4.14
C THR A 482 5.73 27.46 -3.70
N CYS A 483 5.33 26.60 -4.64
CA CYS A 483 4.58 25.42 -4.28
C CYS A 483 5.46 24.17 -4.24
N VAL A 484 5.11 23.28 -3.36
CA VAL A 484 5.75 21.97 -3.19
C VAL A 484 4.71 20.87 -3.20
N GLU A 485 5.06 19.68 -3.71
CA GLU A 485 4.14 18.53 -3.82
C GLU A 485 4.24 17.54 -2.64
N ARG A 486 5.11 17.81 -1.66
CA ARG A 486 5.31 16.97 -0.47
C ARG A 486 5.43 17.79 0.80
N THR A 487 5.03 17.21 1.91
CA THR A 487 5.21 17.76 3.26
C THR A 487 6.68 17.75 3.69
N GLY A 488 7.00 18.36 4.81
CA GLY A 488 8.34 18.36 5.41
C GLY A 488 9.14 19.63 5.12
N TRP A 489 10.46 19.55 5.28
CA TRP A 489 11.35 20.68 5.16
C TRP A 489 11.58 21.14 3.72
N HIS A 490 11.41 22.43 3.51
CA HIS A 490 11.75 23.18 2.31
C HIS A 490 12.47 24.48 2.74
N GLY A 491 13.79 24.52 2.67
CA GLY A 491 14.57 25.57 3.30
C GLY A 491 14.32 25.61 4.82
N ARG A 492 13.97 26.78 5.37
CA ARG A 492 13.59 26.95 6.78
C ARG A 492 12.07 26.90 7.03
N ALA A 493 11.32 26.44 6.04
CA ALA A 493 9.89 26.22 6.16
C ALA A 493 9.57 24.74 6.32
N TYR A 494 8.74 24.37 7.28
CA TYR A 494 8.18 23.03 7.41
C TYR A 494 6.75 23.02 6.90
N VAL A 495 6.51 22.33 5.80
CA VAL A 495 5.24 22.37 5.05
C VAL A 495 4.34 21.24 5.51
N LEU A 496 3.11 21.60 5.93
CA LEU A 496 2.04 20.68 6.32
C LEU A 496 0.81 20.90 5.43
N PRO A 497 -0.13 19.92 5.38
CA PRO A 497 -1.40 20.11 4.68
C PRO A 497 -2.26 21.23 5.27
N SER A 498 -2.11 21.52 6.57
CA SER A 498 -2.84 22.57 7.30
C SER A 498 -2.20 23.96 7.21
N GLY A 499 -0.98 24.06 6.68
CA GLY A 499 -0.23 25.32 6.61
C GLY A 499 1.28 25.09 6.74
N THR A 500 2.06 26.13 6.62
CA THR A 500 3.52 26.09 6.70
C THR A 500 4.01 26.72 7.99
N ILE A 501 5.05 26.16 8.60
CA ILE A 501 5.66 26.60 9.86
C ILE A 501 7.07 27.12 9.58
N GLY A 502 7.49 28.17 10.26
CA GLY A 502 8.86 28.70 10.25
C GLY A 502 9.01 30.07 9.60
N PRO A 503 10.23 30.63 9.58
CA PRO A 503 10.49 31.99 9.09
C PRO A 503 10.13 32.21 7.62
N ASP A 504 10.25 31.15 6.80
CA ASP A 504 9.98 31.24 5.36
C ASP A 504 8.55 30.74 5.01
N ALA A 505 7.66 30.63 6.00
CA ALA A 505 6.32 30.03 5.87
C ALA A 505 5.41 30.73 4.85
N GLU A 506 5.49 32.08 4.75
CA GLU A 506 4.67 32.85 3.81
C GLU A 506 5.05 32.64 2.34
N GLY A 507 6.26 32.12 2.09
CA GLY A 507 6.82 31.92 0.75
C GLY A 507 6.61 30.52 0.17
N VAL A 508 6.14 29.55 0.96
CA VAL A 508 6.06 28.13 0.54
C VAL A 508 4.74 27.50 0.97
N ILE A 509 4.07 26.78 0.05
CA ILE A 509 2.80 26.12 0.31
C ILE A 509 2.72 24.73 -0.32
N LEU A 510 1.98 23.81 0.32
CA LEU A 510 1.70 22.49 -0.25
C LEU A 510 0.66 22.58 -1.37
N GLN A 511 1.00 22.11 -2.55
CA GLN A 511 0.10 22.04 -3.70
C GLN A 511 -0.36 20.61 -3.93
N THR A 512 -1.67 20.37 -3.88
CA THR A 512 -2.28 19.03 -4.03
C THR A 512 -3.32 19.03 -5.14
N ALA A 513 -3.54 17.87 -5.78
CA ALA A 513 -4.50 17.73 -6.87
C ALA A 513 -5.96 17.96 -6.43
N GLY A 514 -6.28 17.73 -5.16
CA GLY A 514 -7.57 18.02 -4.53
C GLY A 514 -7.37 18.54 -3.11
N TYR A 515 -8.38 19.17 -2.54
CA TYR A 515 -8.35 19.55 -1.14
C TYR A 515 -8.27 18.28 -0.28
N ALA A 516 -7.30 18.20 0.61
CA ALA A 516 -7.14 17.07 1.52
C ALA A 516 -7.19 17.58 2.97
N ALA A 517 -8.04 16.96 3.78
CA ALA A 517 -8.02 17.21 5.22
C ALA A 517 -6.66 16.80 5.80
N SER A 518 -6.16 17.60 6.73
CA SER A 518 -4.89 17.33 7.39
C SER A 518 -5.06 16.31 8.51
N ASP A 519 -4.19 15.30 8.55
CA ASP A 519 -4.07 14.40 9.71
C ASP A 519 -3.22 15.06 10.84
N PHE A 520 -2.54 16.16 10.52
CA PHE A 520 -1.78 16.97 11.47
C PHE A 520 -2.74 17.96 12.12
N THR A 521 -3.41 17.51 13.17
CA THR A 521 -4.42 18.28 13.92
C THR A 521 -3.86 18.73 15.26
N GLU A 522 -4.34 19.83 15.80
CA GLU A 522 -3.92 20.35 17.08
C GLU A 522 -5.12 20.43 18.02
N ARG A 523 -4.93 19.99 19.27
CA ARG A 523 -5.90 20.09 20.35
C ARG A 523 -5.19 20.14 21.69
N GLY A 524 -5.73 20.96 22.62
CA GLY A 524 -5.15 21.19 23.95
C GLY A 524 -3.95 22.14 23.91
N THR A 525 -3.18 22.15 24.96
CA THR A 525 -1.98 22.98 25.09
C THR A 525 -0.71 22.13 25.23
N LEU A 526 0.46 22.72 24.97
CA LEU A 526 1.74 22.02 25.18
C LEU A 526 1.91 21.61 26.66
N ALA A 527 1.51 22.43 27.60
CA ALA A 527 1.63 22.14 29.04
C ALA A 527 0.78 20.92 29.43
N GLU A 528 -0.45 20.82 28.95
CA GLU A 528 -1.31 19.66 29.20
C GLU A 528 -0.74 18.40 28.53
N TRP A 529 -0.20 18.49 27.32
CA TRP A 529 0.47 17.37 26.65
C TRP A 529 1.74 16.95 27.42
N GLN A 530 2.52 17.90 27.92
CA GLN A 530 3.69 17.61 28.77
C GLN A 530 3.29 16.87 30.03
N GLN A 531 2.24 17.31 30.72
CA GLN A 531 1.78 16.69 31.94
C GLN A 531 1.15 15.32 31.70
N GLY A 532 0.27 15.20 30.71
CA GLY A 532 -0.58 14.03 30.52
C GLY A 532 0.06 12.95 29.61
N VAL A 533 0.99 13.32 28.73
CA VAL A 533 1.63 12.37 27.79
C VAL A 533 3.13 12.25 28.08
N ALA A 534 3.87 13.34 27.95
CA ALA A 534 5.32 13.29 28.12
C ALA A 534 5.74 12.96 29.56
N GLY A 535 5.04 13.49 30.56
CA GLY A 535 5.30 13.21 31.99
C GLY A 535 5.14 11.72 32.32
N LEU A 536 4.14 11.05 31.74
CA LEU A 536 3.93 9.62 31.93
C LEU A 536 4.99 8.75 31.21
N ALA A 537 5.76 9.32 30.29
CA ALA A 537 6.85 8.61 29.64
C ALA A 537 8.12 8.51 30.48
N VAL A 538 8.30 9.41 31.46
CA VAL A 538 9.46 9.37 32.36
C VAL A 538 9.47 8.05 33.12
N GLY A 539 10.57 7.33 33.08
CA GLY A 539 10.71 6.01 33.69
C GLY A 539 10.24 4.84 32.81
N ASN A 540 9.48 5.11 31.74
CA ASN A 540 8.96 4.11 30.78
C ASN A 540 9.76 4.11 29.49
N SER A 541 10.68 3.14 29.35
CA SER A 541 11.68 3.15 28.27
C SER A 541 11.08 3.10 26.87
N ARG A 542 10.08 2.22 26.62
CA ARG A 542 9.45 2.06 25.30
C ARG A 542 8.61 3.28 24.91
N LEU A 543 7.94 3.87 25.89
CA LEU A 543 7.12 5.07 25.68
C LEU A 543 7.99 6.31 25.43
N CYS A 544 9.02 6.53 26.25
CA CYS A 544 9.99 7.61 26.05
C CYS A 544 10.72 7.45 24.70
N PHE A 545 11.12 6.22 24.34
CA PHE A 545 11.71 5.90 23.04
C PHE A 545 10.77 6.27 21.88
N ALA A 546 9.50 5.91 21.94
CA ALA A 546 8.54 6.15 20.85
C ALA A 546 8.26 7.65 20.65
N LEU A 547 8.18 8.42 21.74
CA LEU A 547 8.08 9.88 21.67
C LEU A 547 9.35 10.51 21.11
N SER A 548 10.54 10.04 21.54
CA SER A 548 11.83 10.49 20.99
C SER A 548 11.95 10.16 19.48
N LEU A 549 11.43 9.01 19.06
CA LEU A 549 11.38 8.61 17.65
C LEU A 549 10.51 9.56 16.83
N ALA A 550 9.40 10.04 17.40
CA ALA A 550 8.56 11.04 16.73
C ALA A 550 9.33 12.34 16.50
N PHE A 551 10.12 12.79 17.43
CA PHE A 551 10.97 13.97 17.28
C PHE A 551 12.21 13.73 16.40
N ALA A 552 12.61 12.47 16.18
CA ALA A 552 13.76 12.13 15.34
C ALA A 552 13.44 12.19 13.84
N ALA A 553 12.19 11.94 13.44
CA ALA A 553 11.81 11.87 12.04
C ALA A 553 12.09 13.17 11.25
N PRO A 554 11.72 14.37 11.74
CA PRO A 554 12.01 15.62 11.04
C PRO A 554 13.49 16.00 10.99
N LEU A 555 14.35 15.32 11.75
CA LEU A 555 15.80 15.58 11.79
C LEU A 555 16.58 14.85 10.70
N LEU A 556 16.01 13.84 10.05
CA LEU A 556 16.71 13.02 9.04
C LEU A 556 17.36 13.86 7.94
N SER A 557 16.64 14.87 7.44
CA SER A 557 17.15 15.78 6.39
C SER A 557 18.32 16.62 6.88
N LEU A 558 18.23 17.09 8.13
CA LEU A 558 19.24 17.97 8.74
C LEU A 558 20.58 17.28 8.99
N VAL A 559 20.50 16.00 9.33
CA VAL A 559 21.71 15.20 9.65
C VAL A 559 22.20 14.33 8.48
N GLY A 560 21.46 14.30 7.35
CA GLY A 560 21.80 13.52 6.18
C GLY A 560 21.70 12.00 6.37
N MET A 561 20.81 11.53 7.27
CA MET A 561 20.61 10.10 7.53
C MET A 561 19.50 9.51 6.68
N GLU A 562 19.63 8.21 6.36
CA GLU A 562 18.60 7.45 5.65
C GLU A 562 17.41 7.14 6.56
N GLY A 563 16.22 7.00 5.94
CA GLY A 563 15.01 6.53 6.59
C GLY A 563 15.13 5.11 7.15
N GLY A 564 14.10 4.66 7.82
CA GLY A 564 14.00 3.33 8.40
C GLY A 564 12.93 3.27 9.48
N GLY A 565 12.84 2.15 10.20
CA GLY A 565 11.81 2.00 11.19
C GLY A 565 12.20 1.18 12.39
N PHE A 566 11.30 1.24 13.38
CA PHE A 566 11.34 0.40 14.55
C PHE A 566 10.01 -0.35 14.66
N HIS A 567 10.09 -1.57 15.12
CA HIS A 567 8.94 -2.44 15.30
C HIS A 567 8.89 -2.91 16.75
N LEU A 568 7.80 -2.62 17.44
CA LEU A 568 7.54 -3.13 18.77
C LEU A 568 6.87 -4.50 18.65
N LYS A 569 7.59 -5.54 19.07
CA LYS A 569 7.16 -6.93 19.01
C LYS A 569 6.78 -7.41 20.42
N GLY A 570 5.62 -8.07 20.58
CA GLY A 570 5.20 -8.67 21.83
C GLY A 570 3.81 -9.27 21.73
N GLU A 571 3.33 -9.83 22.83
CA GLU A 571 2.02 -10.47 22.88
C GLU A 571 0.86 -9.48 22.76
N SER A 572 -0.34 -9.96 22.45
CA SER A 572 -1.54 -9.14 22.44
C SER A 572 -1.76 -8.51 23.82
N THR A 573 -2.24 -7.27 23.85
CA THR A 573 -2.54 -6.50 25.08
C THR A 573 -1.36 -5.94 25.89
N ASP A 574 -0.12 -6.06 25.40
CA ASP A 574 1.09 -5.53 26.07
C ASP A 574 1.17 -4.00 26.15
N GLY A 575 0.30 -3.26 25.48
CA GLY A 575 0.34 -1.79 25.43
C GLY A 575 1.04 -1.19 24.21
N LYS A 576 1.45 -1.99 23.22
CA LYS A 576 2.13 -1.54 21.98
C LYS A 576 1.38 -0.45 21.23
N THR A 577 0.08 -0.68 20.96
CA THR A 577 -0.80 0.30 20.28
C THR A 577 -0.93 1.59 21.09
N THR A 578 -0.96 1.52 22.42
CA THR A 578 -0.99 2.71 23.29
C THR A 578 0.27 3.54 23.15
N ILE A 579 1.45 2.91 23.14
CA ILE A 579 2.74 3.57 22.88
C ILE A 579 2.78 4.22 21.51
N MET A 580 2.30 3.52 20.49
CA MET A 580 2.24 4.08 19.13
C MET A 580 1.28 5.28 19.05
N LYS A 581 0.11 5.21 19.71
CA LYS A 581 -0.82 6.34 19.81
C LYS A 581 -0.19 7.54 20.51
N ALA A 582 0.60 7.33 21.55
CA ALA A 582 1.35 8.41 22.18
C ALA A 582 2.36 9.05 21.22
N ALA A 583 3.10 8.26 20.44
CA ALA A 583 3.99 8.80 19.40
C ALA A 583 3.23 9.57 18.32
N ALA A 584 2.06 9.08 17.90
CA ALA A 584 1.17 9.75 16.94
C ALA A 584 0.63 11.07 17.47
N SER A 585 0.34 11.19 18.81
CA SER A 585 -0.16 12.41 19.44
C SER A 585 0.79 13.59 19.33
N VAL A 586 2.08 13.35 19.09
CA VAL A 586 3.06 14.41 18.81
C VAL A 586 2.62 15.22 17.60
N TYR A 587 2.06 14.57 16.56
CA TYR A 587 1.72 15.16 15.27
C TYR A 587 0.24 15.52 15.09
N GLY A 588 -0.66 14.76 15.71
CA GLY A 588 -2.09 14.97 15.55
C GLY A 588 -2.93 13.97 16.33
N ASN A 589 -4.24 13.98 16.05
CA ASN A 589 -5.14 13.01 16.67
C ASN A 589 -4.67 11.57 16.38
N PRO A 590 -4.43 10.74 17.42
CA PRO A 590 -3.80 9.43 17.25
C PRO A 590 -4.56 8.49 16.31
N ASP A 591 -5.90 8.49 16.36
CA ASP A 591 -6.73 7.60 15.55
C ASP A 591 -6.74 7.99 14.06
N ARG A 592 -6.58 9.26 13.74
CA ARG A 592 -6.49 9.75 12.36
C ARG A 592 -5.07 9.68 11.82
N TYR A 593 -4.10 9.92 12.67
CA TYR A 593 -2.69 9.94 12.28
C TYR A 593 -2.12 8.54 12.06
N SER A 594 -2.46 7.58 12.93
CA SER A 594 -2.04 6.19 12.81
C SER A 594 -2.74 5.49 11.65
N GLN A 595 -2.05 4.55 11.04
CA GLN A 595 -2.55 3.71 9.96
C GLN A 595 -2.35 2.25 10.33
N THR A 596 -3.08 1.33 9.69
CA THR A 596 -2.81 -0.10 9.83
C THR A 596 -1.99 -0.61 8.64
N TRP A 597 -1.32 -1.74 8.81
CA TRP A 597 -0.64 -2.42 7.72
C TRP A 597 -1.60 -2.98 6.66
N ARG A 598 -2.91 -2.98 6.92
CA ARG A 598 -3.96 -3.44 6.01
C ARG A 598 -4.16 -2.47 4.84
N ALA A 599 -3.13 -2.29 4.04
CA ALA A 599 -3.17 -1.41 2.89
C ALA A 599 -2.37 -2.00 1.73
N THR A 600 -2.80 -1.73 0.49
CA THR A 600 -2.02 -2.13 -0.68
C THR A 600 -0.70 -1.35 -0.72
N GLY A 601 0.34 -1.93 -1.33
CA GLY A 601 1.63 -1.25 -1.48
C GLY A 601 1.52 0.15 -2.11
N ASN A 602 0.53 0.37 -2.99
CA ASN A 602 0.27 1.68 -3.60
C ASN A 602 -0.33 2.69 -2.59
N ALA A 603 -1.20 2.23 -1.70
CA ALA A 603 -1.77 3.06 -0.64
C ALA A 603 -0.67 3.45 0.36
N ILE A 604 0.18 2.51 0.76
CA ILE A 604 1.34 2.77 1.64
C ILE A 604 2.30 3.79 1.01
N GLU A 605 2.59 3.72 -0.30
CA GLU A 605 3.37 4.77 -1.00
C GLU A 605 2.71 6.16 -0.91
N GLY A 606 1.38 6.21 -1.02
CA GLY A 606 0.61 7.45 -0.89
C GLY A 606 0.69 8.02 0.52
N ILE A 607 0.56 7.17 1.53
CA ILE A 607 0.64 7.54 2.94
C ILE A 607 2.06 8.00 3.27
N ALA A 608 3.09 7.25 2.88
CA ALA A 608 4.49 7.57 3.12
C ALA A 608 4.90 8.93 2.53
N SER A 609 4.43 9.25 1.31
CA SER A 609 4.73 10.54 0.68
C SER A 609 4.11 11.74 1.43
N ARG A 610 2.98 11.53 2.15
CA ARG A 610 2.35 12.55 3.00
C ARG A 610 2.95 12.64 4.41
N ARG A 611 3.85 11.72 4.76
CA ARG A 611 4.60 11.69 6.02
C ARG A 611 6.10 11.99 5.79
N ASN A 612 6.44 12.68 4.70
CA ASN A 612 7.83 13.08 4.46
C ASN A 612 8.34 13.95 5.62
N ASP A 613 9.56 13.68 6.08
CA ASP A 613 10.19 14.28 7.27
C ASP A 613 9.32 14.20 8.55
N ALA A 614 8.48 13.15 8.69
CA ALA A 614 7.63 12.89 9.84
C ALA A 614 7.64 11.41 10.21
N LEU A 615 7.05 11.06 11.36
CA LEU A 615 6.88 9.67 11.78
C LEU A 615 5.67 9.05 11.07
N LEU A 616 5.84 7.87 10.51
CA LEU A 616 4.75 7.03 10.04
C LEU A 616 4.43 5.96 11.09
N CYS A 617 3.22 5.95 11.64
CA CYS A 617 2.72 4.96 12.59
C CYS A 617 1.91 3.90 11.86
N LEU A 618 2.32 2.61 11.99
CA LEU A 618 1.70 1.46 11.31
C LEU A 618 1.37 0.38 12.34
N ASP A 619 0.09 0.20 12.63
CA ASP A 619 -0.39 -0.78 13.60
C ASP A 619 -0.61 -2.14 12.96
N GLU A 620 -0.44 -3.20 13.74
CA GLU A 620 -0.75 -4.61 13.47
C GLU A 620 -0.10 -5.16 12.19
N LEU A 621 1.20 -5.49 12.27
CA LEU A 621 1.97 -6.07 11.15
C LEU A 621 1.32 -7.35 10.60
N GLY A 622 0.61 -8.12 11.43
CA GLY A 622 -0.09 -9.34 11.02
C GLY A 622 -1.15 -9.14 9.93
N GLU A 623 -1.66 -7.91 9.76
CA GLU A 623 -2.64 -7.58 8.71
C GLU A 623 -2.01 -7.39 7.31
N LEU A 624 -0.68 -7.25 7.21
CA LEU A 624 0.02 -7.19 5.93
C LEU A 624 0.15 -8.58 5.32
N ASP A 625 -0.02 -8.71 4.00
CA ASP A 625 0.31 -9.97 3.32
C ASP A 625 1.78 -10.34 3.59
N ALA A 626 2.01 -11.47 4.23
CA ALA A 626 3.33 -11.95 4.61
C ALA A 626 4.32 -12.02 3.42
N ARG A 627 3.80 -12.19 2.18
CA ARG A 627 4.60 -12.18 0.94
C ARG A 627 5.10 -10.80 0.56
N GLU A 628 4.41 -9.74 0.98
CA GLU A 628 4.76 -8.35 0.68
C GLU A 628 5.56 -7.69 1.82
N ALA A 629 5.59 -8.29 3.01
CA ALA A 629 6.16 -7.70 4.22
C ALA A 629 7.60 -7.20 4.02
N GLY A 630 8.47 -8.05 3.46
CA GLY A 630 9.85 -7.68 3.18
C GLY A 630 10.01 -6.57 2.17
N GLN A 631 9.24 -6.62 1.08
CA GLN A 631 9.32 -5.63 0.00
C GLN A 631 8.78 -4.27 0.46
N THR A 632 7.70 -4.26 1.24
CA THR A 632 7.07 -3.04 1.74
C THR A 632 7.96 -2.33 2.76
N SER A 633 8.53 -3.07 3.72
CA SER A 633 9.50 -2.52 4.67
C SER A 633 10.75 -1.95 3.97
N TYR A 634 11.25 -2.66 2.95
CA TYR A 634 12.38 -2.19 2.14
C TYR A 634 12.04 -0.90 1.37
N MET A 635 10.85 -0.82 0.78
CA MET A 635 10.35 0.35 0.06
C MET A 635 10.23 1.57 0.98
N LEU A 636 9.62 1.41 2.17
CA LEU A 636 9.48 2.47 3.16
C LEU A 636 10.84 3.03 3.57
N SER A 637 11.80 2.15 3.86
CA SER A 637 13.13 2.53 4.31
C SER A 637 14.00 3.17 3.22
N ASN A 638 13.82 2.76 1.95
CA ASN A 638 14.55 3.32 0.82
C ASN A 638 13.99 4.69 0.37
N GLY A 639 12.81 5.08 0.82
CA GLY A 639 12.25 6.40 0.54
C GLY A 639 11.83 6.64 -0.91
N GLN A 640 11.59 5.58 -1.70
CA GLN A 640 11.20 5.68 -3.10
C GLN A 640 10.09 4.70 -3.46
N GLY A 641 9.04 5.19 -4.10
CA GLY A 641 7.96 4.40 -4.66
C GLY A 641 8.35 3.60 -5.90
N LYS A 642 7.46 2.74 -6.36
CA LYS A 642 7.63 1.95 -7.59
C LYS A 642 7.63 2.87 -8.82
N GLY A 643 8.53 2.65 -9.78
CA GLY A 643 8.49 3.31 -11.08
C GLY A 643 7.23 2.89 -11.84
N ARG A 644 6.50 3.86 -12.38
CA ARG A 644 5.29 3.63 -13.22
C ARG A 644 5.41 4.42 -14.50
N SER A 645 4.89 3.86 -15.60
CA SER A 645 4.77 4.57 -16.87
C SER A 645 3.42 5.29 -16.94
N LYS A 646 3.41 6.44 -17.60
CA LYS A 646 2.18 7.09 -18.07
C LYS A 646 1.59 6.31 -19.25
N GLN A 647 0.38 6.68 -19.69
CA GLN A 647 -0.27 6.06 -20.85
C GLN A 647 0.50 6.28 -22.17
N ASP A 648 1.27 7.35 -22.26
CA ASP A 648 2.14 7.71 -23.38
C ASP A 648 3.51 7.01 -23.38
N GLY A 649 3.78 6.16 -22.36
CA GLY A 649 5.05 5.43 -22.20
C GLY A 649 6.14 6.21 -21.44
N GLU A 650 5.95 7.48 -21.14
CA GLU A 650 6.88 8.23 -20.29
C GLU A 650 6.85 7.72 -18.86
N LEU A 651 7.96 7.86 -18.14
CA LEU A 651 8.02 7.54 -16.72
C LEU A 651 7.23 8.59 -15.92
N ARG A 652 6.30 8.10 -15.10
CA ARG A 652 5.71 8.93 -14.06
C ARG A 652 6.79 9.30 -13.04
N GLU A 653 6.77 10.53 -12.56
CA GLU A 653 7.65 10.93 -11.46
C GLU A 653 7.44 10.00 -10.27
N ARG A 654 8.55 9.46 -9.75
CA ARG A 654 8.50 8.56 -8.60
C ARG A 654 8.21 9.35 -7.34
N LYS A 655 7.22 8.93 -6.57
CA LYS A 655 7.06 9.45 -5.23
C LYS A 655 8.31 9.15 -4.42
N ALA A 656 8.83 10.17 -3.75
CA ALA A 656 9.98 10.05 -2.86
C ALA A 656 9.60 10.60 -1.48
N TRP A 657 10.16 10.01 -0.44
CA TRP A 657 9.98 10.42 0.94
C TRP A 657 11.20 10.12 1.77
N ARG A 658 11.32 10.80 2.90
CA ARG A 658 12.28 10.52 3.96
C ARG A 658 11.48 10.49 5.25
N LEU A 659 11.45 9.36 5.90
CA LEU A 659 10.67 9.17 7.12
C LEU A 659 11.30 8.14 8.05
N LEU A 660 10.92 8.21 9.32
CA LEU A 660 11.00 7.07 10.23
C LEU A 660 9.61 6.47 10.36
N PHE A 661 9.54 5.15 10.63
CA PHE A 661 8.27 4.53 10.95
C PHE A 661 8.35 3.76 12.27
N LEU A 662 7.23 3.78 12.99
CA LEU A 662 6.97 2.94 14.15
C LEU A 662 5.90 1.93 13.79
N SER A 663 6.22 0.66 13.98
CA SER A 663 5.32 -0.45 13.68
C SER A 663 5.07 -1.27 14.95
N THR A 664 3.92 -1.93 15.03
CA THR A 664 3.57 -2.85 16.10
C THR A 664 3.13 -4.20 15.54
N GLY A 665 3.22 -5.25 16.33
CA GLY A 665 2.74 -6.59 15.97
C GLY A 665 3.15 -7.66 16.96
N GLU A 666 2.59 -8.85 16.80
CA GLU A 666 2.91 -10.02 17.64
C GLU A 666 4.14 -10.77 17.10
N LEU A 667 4.29 -10.81 15.79
CA LEU A 667 5.38 -11.49 15.10
C LEU A 667 6.48 -10.51 14.71
N SER A 668 7.70 -11.01 14.60
CA SER A 668 8.75 -10.29 13.93
C SER A 668 8.46 -10.15 12.43
N LEU A 669 9.00 -9.13 11.78
CA LEU A 669 8.92 -8.99 10.32
C LEU A 669 9.49 -10.23 9.58
N GLU A 670 10.48 -10.87 10.17
CA GLU A 670 11.12 -12.06 9.63
C GLU A 670 10.24 -13.29 9.79
N ASP A 671 9.66 -13.51 10.98
CA ASP A 671 8.76 -14.62 11.23
C ASP A 671 7.49 -14.49 10.39
N HIS A 672 6.98 -13.25 10.26
CA HIS A 672 5.84 -12.97 9.39
C HIS A 672 6.15 -13.30 7.92
N ALA A 673 7.28 -12.86 7.38
CA ALA A 673 7.69 -13.20 6.01
C ALA A 673 7.97 -14.71 5.85
N ALA A 674 8.57 -15.35 6.85
CA ALA A 674 8.86 -16.79 6.86
C ALA A 674 7.59 -17.65 6.84
N SER A 675 6.49 -17.20 7.45
CA SER A 675 5.19 -17.86 7.41
C SER A 675 4.66 -18.07 5.99
N ALA A 676 5.06 -17.20 5.05
CA ALA A 676 4.75 -17.32 3.62
C ALA A 676 5.90 -17.97 2.79
N GLY A 677 6.88 -18.60 3.44
CA GLY A 677 8.03 -19.23 2.79
C GLY A 677 9.02 -18.23 2.18
N GLN A 678 8.96 -16.97 2.54
CA GLN A 678 9.88 -15.94 2.06
C GLN A 678 11.18 -15.97 2.89
N ARG A 679 12.34 -15.93 2.21
CA ARG A 679 13.63 -15.74 2.89
C ARG A 679 13.86 -14.25 3.09
N THR A 680 14.04 -13.84 4.33
CA THR A 680 14.41 -12.46 4.67
C THR A 680 15.86 -12.18 4.31
N GLN A 681 16.10 -11.00 3.74
CA GLN A 681 17.46 -10.54 3.45
C GLN A 681 18.02 -9.83 4.69
N ALA A 682 19.26 -10.06 5.05
CA ALA A 682 19.92 -9.45 6.22
C ALA A 682 19.90 -7.91 6.25
N GLY A 683 19.70 -7.26 5.10
CA GLY A 683 19.51 -5.82 5.03
C GLY A 683 18.16 -5.32 5.61
N MET A 684 17.19 -6.21 5.86
CA MET A 684 15.89 -5.84 6.43
C MET A 684 16.00 -5.55 7.93
N GLU A 685 16.72 -6.37 8.67
CA GLU A 685 16.92 -6.21 10.12
C GLU A 685 17.51 -4.83 10.49
N VAL A 686 18.44 -4.33 9.67
CA VAL A 686 19.04 -3.01 9.89
C VAL A 686 18.10 -1.87 9.52
N ARG A 687 17.13 -2.11 8.61
CA ARG A 687 16.16 -1.12 8.17
C ARG A 687 14.92 -1.06 9.05
N THR A 688 14.53 -2.20 9.64
CA THR A 688 13.42 -2.29 10.60
C THR A 688 13.94 -2.98 11.85
N ILE A 689 14.30 -2.18 12.84
CA ILE A 689 14.88 -2.65 14.10
C ILE A 689 13.72 -3.11 15.00
N GLN A 690 13.79 -4.33 15.49
CA GLN A 690 12.72 -4.94 16.28
C GLN A 690 13.06 -4.88 17.76
N ILE A 691 12.19 -4.25 18.54
CA ILE A 691 12.39 -4.09 19.99
C ILE A 691 11.30 -4.89 20.70
N PRO A 692 11.64 -5.79 21.63
CA PRO A 692 10.65 -6.43 22.48
C PRO A 692 9.84 -5.39 23.26
N SER A 693 8.49 -5.48 23.18
CA SER A 693 7.61 -4.54 23.90
C SER A 693 7.60 -4.82 25.39
N ASP A 694 7.60 -6.08 25.78
CA ASP A 694 7.56 -6.47 27.19
C ASP A 694 8.82 -5.99 27.95
N THR A 695 8.60 -5.40 29.10
CA THR A 695 9.63 -4.89 30.00
C THR A 695 9.88 -5.83 31.19
N GLY A 696 9.08 -6.89 31.31
CA GLY A 696 9.10 -7.84 32.42
C GLY A 696 8.39 -7.35 33.69
N GLN A 697 7.63 -6.25 33.61
CA GLN A 697 6.89 -5.70 34.77
C GLN A 697 5.39 -5.55 34.49
N HIS A 698 5.00 -4.60 33.64
CA HIS A 698 3.60 -4.30 33.31
C HIS A 698 3.39 -4.28 31.80
N GLY A 699 3.82 -5.33 31.11
CA GLY A 699 3.88 -5.37 29.66
C GLY A 699 4.89 -4.34 29.15
N ALA A 700 4.47 -3.42 28.31
CA ALA A 700 5.35 -2.41 27.72
C ALA A 700 5.71 -1.23 28.66
N PHE A 701 5.25 -1.26 29.90
CA PHE A 701 5.48 -0.20 30.89
C PHE A 701 6.31 -0.70 32.08
N GLU A 702 7.29 0.09 32.50
CA GLU A 702 8.08 -0.19 33.69
C GLU A 702 7.48 0.46 34.95
N TRP A 703 6.89 1.66 34.78
CA TRP A 703 6.38 2.47 35.90
C TRP A 703 4.99 3.01 35.63
N LEU A 704 4.05 2.74 36.54
CA LEU A 704 2.65 3.10 36.36
C LEU A 704 2.28 4.46 36.98
N HIS A 705 3.26 5.24 37.49
CA HIS A 705 3.05 6.57 38.09
C HIS A 705 1.97 6.58 39.20
N GLY A 706 1.91 5.52 39.99
CA GLY A 706 0.94 5.38 41.10
C GLY A 706 -0.44 4.88 40.69
N MET A 707 -0.66 4.52 39.40
CA MET A 707 -1.91 3.91 38.94
C MET A 707 -1.98 2.42 39.29
N GLU A 708 -3.21 1.92 39.50
CA GLU A 708 -3.46 0.57 40.03
C GLU A 708 -3.02 -0.56 39.10
N SER A 709 -3.04 -0.36 37.77
CA SER A 709 -2.74 -1.38 36.77
C SER A 709 -2.20 -0.81 35.48
N GLY A 710 -1.49 -1.63 34.68
CA GLY A 710 -1.08 -1.30 33.35
C GLY A 710 -2.23 -0.93 32.42
N ARG A 711 -3.42 -1.53 32.63
CA ARG A 711 -4.63 -1.18 31.88
C ARG A 711 -5.08 0.24 32.20
N THR A 712 -5.20 0.59 33.48
CA THR A 712 -5.58 1.95 33.90
C THR A 712 -4.60 2.98 33.37
N PHE A 713 -3.31 2.67 33.43
CA PHE A 713 -2.25 3.52 32.83
C PHE A 713 -2.45 3.71 31.33
N ALA A 714 -2.65 2.63 30.58
CA ALA A 714 -2.84 2.67 29.13
C ALA A 714 -4.10 3.46 28.73
N ASP A 715 -5.23 3.28 29.45
CA ASP A 715 -6.48 3.98 29.18
C ASP A 715 -6.36 5.48 29.51
N THR A 716 -5.69 5.83 30.62
CA THR A 716 -5.39 7.22 30.99
C THR A 716 -4.50 7.90 29.93
N LEU A 717 -3.43 7.22 29.50
CA LEU A 717 -2.53 7.76 28.48
C LEU A 717 -3.26 7.97 27.13
N LYS A 718 -4.10 7.04 26.71
CA LYS A 718 -4.93 7.20 25.50
C LYS A 718 -5.85 8.40 25.59
N ALA A 719 -6.57 8.56 26.71
CA ALA A 719 -7.46 9.70 26.92
C ALA A 719 -6.69 11.04 26.86
N HIS A 720 -5.49 11.10 27.41
CA HIS A 720 -4.65 12.28 27.28
C HIS A 720 -4.23 12.53 25.83
N CYS A 721 -3.82 11.51 25.08
CA CYS A 721 -3.45 11.64 23.69
C CYS A 721 -4.60 12.12 22.79
N ASP A 722 -5.83 11.70 23.07
CA ASP A 722 -7.03 12.12 22.32
C ASP A 722 -7.39 13.59 22.56
N HIS A 723 -7.13 14.08 23.78
CA HIS A 723 -7.44 15.46 24.17
C HIS A 723 -6.29 16.44 23.97
N GLN A 724 -5.05 15.96 23.99
CA GLN A 724 -3.84 16.76 23.81
C GLN A 724 -2.98 16.18 22.70
N HIS A 725 -2.95 16.81 21.55
CA HIS A 725 -2.15 16.36 20.41
C HIS A 725 -1.76 17.50 19.46
N GLY A 726 -0.67 17.30 18.71
CA GLY A 726 -0.18 18.18 17.65
C GLY A 726 0.64 19.38 18.14
N THR A 727 0.34 19.92 19.32
CA THR A 727 1.00 21.11 19.90
C THR A 727 2.50 20.89 20.12
N ALA A 728 2.90 19.68 20.53
CA ALA A 728 4.31 19.33 20.75
C ALA A 728 5.12 19.40 19.44
N PHE A 729 4.59 18.88 18.34
CA PHE A 729 5.27 18.94 17.05
C PHE A 729 5.36 20.37 16.54
N ARG A 730 4.28 21.15 16.64
CA ARG A 730 4.28 22.54 16.18
C ARG A 730 5.37 23.35 16.89
N THR A 731 5.40 23.31 18.23
CA THR A 731 6.43 23.98 19.02
C THR A 731 7.84 23.54 18.65
N TYR A 732 8.03 22.23 18.45
CA TYR A 732 9.30 21.65 18.05
C TYR A 732 9.75 22.13 16.69
N ALA A 733 8.86 22.12 15.68
CA ALA A 733 9.15 22.56 14.34
C ALA A 733 9.44 24.08 14.27
N GLU A 734 8.71 24.90 15.01
CA GLU A 734 8.95 26.34 15.12
C GLU A 734 10.33 26.65 15.71
N ALA A 735 10.68 25.98 16.81
CA ALA A 735 11.99 26.11 17.44
C ALA A 735 13.14 25.67 16.53
N LEU A 736 12.98 24.57 15.80
CA LEU A 736 13.98 24.08 14.84
C LEU A 736 14.16 25.02 13.66
N ALA A 737 13.06 25.53 13.10
CA ALA A 737 13.07 26.39 11.92
C ALA A 737 13.86 27.68 12.13
N GLY A 738 13.91 28.19 13.37
CA GLY A 738 14.66 29.40 13.74
C GLY A 738 16.15 29.31 13.48
N GLU A 739 16.78 28.17 13.83
CA GLU A 739 18.23 27.94 13.75
C GLU A 739 18.59 26.60 13.07
N LEU A 740 17.93 26.29 11.96
CA LEU A 740 17.95 24.95 11.36
C LEU A 740 19.35 24.39 11.09
N GLU A 741 20.24 25.19 10.48
CA GLU A 741 21.61 24.78 10.13
C GLU A 741 22.47 24.52 11.38
N ALA A 742 22.39 25.43 12.37
CA ALA A 742 23.14 25.30 13.64
C ALA A 742 22.69 24.07 14.42
N HIS A 743 21.39 23.76 14.44
CA HIS A 743 20.88 22.52 15.01
C HIS A 743 21.41 21.29 14.27
N GLY A 744 21.46 21.32 12.94
CA GLY A 744 21.97 20.23 12.13
C GLY A 744 23.44 19.89 12.44
N GLU A 745 24.31 20.87 12.59
CA GLU A 745 25.72 20.67 12.93
C GLU A 745 25.92 20.09 14.33
N ARG A 746 25.26 20.70 15.32
CA ARG A 746 25.31 20.23 16.73
C ARG A 746 24.79 18.80 16.85
N LEU A 747 23.68 18.47 16.19
CA LEU A 747 23.09 17.13 16.18
C LEU A 747 24.02 16.08 15.57
N ARG A 748 24.70 16.36 14.45
CA ARG A 748 25.66 15.40 13.86
C ARG A 748 26.76 15.05 14.83
N ALA A 749 27.29 16.03 15.56
CA ALA A 749 28.31 15.79 16.58
C ALA A 749 27.77 15.01 17.78
N GLU A 750 26.56 15.35 18.25
CA GLU A 750 25.91 14.68 19.37
C GLU A 750 25.55 13.22 19.04
N ILE A 751 24.97 12.95 17.87
CA ILE A 751 24.69 11.59 17.39
C ILE A 751 25.95 10.74 17.36
N LYS A 752 27.06 11.30 16.85
CA LYS A 752 28.35 10.60 16.82
C LYS A 752 28.85 10.27 18.21
N ARG A 753 28.74 11.22 19.17
CA ARG A 753 29.11 11.00 20.58
C ARG A 753 28.27 9.89 21.21
N ILE A 754 26.94 9.99 21.11
CA ILE A 754 26.02 9.01 21.68
C ILE A 754 26.22 7.63 21.01
N ALA A 755 26.44 7.57 19.70
CA ALA A 755 26.69 6.32 19.00
C ALA A 755 27.99 5.65 19.52
N ALA A 756 29.05 6.42 19.73
CA ALA A 756 30.29 5.89 20.28
C ALA A 756 30.10 5.33 21.71
N GLU A 757 29.33 6.04 22.55
CA GLU A 757 29.02 5.62 23.93
C GLU A 757 28.14 4.35 23.97
N LEU A 758 27.22 4.20 23.03
CA LEU A 758 26.30 3.06 22.94
C LEU A 758 26.89 1.83 22.23
N THR A 759 28.04 1.96 21.54
CA THR A 759 28.60 0.87 20.74
C THR A 759 29.40 -0.09 21.62
N PRO A 760 28.96 -1.37 21.76
CA PRO A 760 29.70 -2.37 22.49
C PRO A 760 30.99 -2.77 21.74
N SER A 761 32.01 -3.22 22.50
CA SER A 761 33.22 -3.75 21.93
C SER A 761 32.91 -4.95 21.02
N GLY A 762 33.53 -5.02 19.84
CA GLY A 762 33.30 -6.10 18.87
C GLY A 762 32.04 -5.96 18.00
N ALA A 763 31.34 -4.84 18.06
CA ALA A 763 30.17 -4.59 17.23
C ALA A 763 30.50 -4.62 15.72
N GLY A 764 29.78 -5.44 14.97
CA GLY A 764 29.90 -5.50 13.50
C GLY A 764 29.21 -4.31 12.81
N ASN A 765 29.47 -4.15 11.50
CA ASN A 765 28.93 -3.02 10.71
C ASN A 765 27.41 -2.91 10.72
N GLN A 766 26.69 -4.04 10.82
CA GLN A 766 25.23 -4.03 10.88
C GLN A 766 24.73 -3.44 12.21
N VAL A 767 25.34 -3.87 13.31
CA VAL A 767 25.04 -3.34 14.65
C VAL A 767 25.38 -1.84 14.71
N GLY A 768 26.52 -1.42 14.17
CA GLY A 768 26.89 0.00 14.10
C GLY A 768 25.88 0.87 13.35
N ARG A 769 25.28 0.37 12.26
CA ARG A 769 24.20 1.10 11.55
C ARG A 769 22.95 1.22 12.40
N ALA A 770 22.55 0.17 13.10
CA ALA A 770 21.40 0.23 14.00
C ALA A 770 21.67 1.21 15.16
N ILE A 771 22.86 1.16 15.77
CA ILE A 771 23.26 2.06 16.87
C ILE A 771 23.20 3.53 16.43
N ASN A 772 23.63 3.87 15.21
CA ASN A 772 23.52 5.23 14.70
C ASN A 772 22.06 5.72 14.66
N ARG A 773 21.10 4.83 14.37
CA ARG A 773 19.66 5.19 14.39
C ARG A 773 19.14 5.31 15.82
N PHE A 774 19.56 4.45 16.73
CA PHE A 774 19.29 4.61 18.17
C PHE A 774 19.85 5.93 18.71
N ALA A 775 21.08 6.28 18.31
CA ALA A 775 21.70 7.54 18.70
C ALA A 775 20.96 8.77 18.16
N LEU A 776 20.41 8.70 16.93
CA LEU A 776 19.53 9.74 16.39
C LEU A 776 18.28 9.91 17.26
N VAL A 777 17.63 8.80 17.66
CA VAL A 777 16.43 8.84 18.52
C VAL A 777 16.76 9.46 19.88
N ALA A 778 17.86 9.09 20.50
CA ALA A 778 18.33 9.66 21.76
C ALA A 778 18.61 11.17 21.65
N ALA A 779 19.38 11.57 20.63
CA ALA A 779 19.69 12.98 20.38
C ALA A 779 18.46 13.83 20.12
N ALA A 780 17.45 13.27 19.44
CA ALA A 780 16.17 13.96 19.15
C ALA A 780 15.34 14.18 20.43
N GLY A 781 15.23 13.17 21.28
CA GLY A 781 14.54 13.32 22.57
C GLY A 781 15.23 14.34 23.48
N GLU A 782 16.55 14.31 23.57
CA GLU A 782 17.31 15.31 24.34
C GLU A 782 17.19 16.72 23.71
N LEU A 783 17.16 16.84 22.39
CA LEU A 783 16.92 18.14 21.75
C LEU A 783 15.52 18.66 22.07
N ALA A 784 14.49 17.81 21.97
CA ALA A 784 13.12 18.21 22.33
C ALA A 784 13.01 18.62 23.80
N THR A 785 13.78 18.00 24.68
CA THR A 785 13.87 18.36 26.10
C THR A 785 14.53 19.75 26.27
N ARG A 786 15.68 19.98 25.64
CA ARG A 786 16.38 21.29 25.67
C ARG A 786 15.56 22.43 25.05
N LEU A 787 14.73 22.14 24.07
CA LEU A 787 13.80 23.10 23.48
C LEU A 787 12.53 23.32 24.31
N GLY A 788 12.43 22.68 25.49
CA GLY A 788 11.29 22.83 26.40
C GLY A 788 10.01 22.14 25.94
N VAL A 789 10.09 21.20 24.96
CA VAL A 789 8.92 20.54 24.38
C VAL A 789 8.44 19.36 25.23
N THR A 790 9.35 18.52 25.76
CA THR A 790 8.96 17.32 26.54
C THR A 790 8.78 17.57 28.02
N GLY A 791 9.52 18.53 28.60
CA GLY A 791 9.58 18.75 30.04
C GLY A 791 10.30 17.63 30.80
N TRP A 792 11.04 16.74 30.12
CA TRP A 792 11.80 15.66 30.76
C TRP A 792 13.05 16.17 31.47
N PRO A 793 13.53 15.40 32.46
CA PRO A 793 14.89 15.60 32.95
C PRO A 793 15.92 15.28 31.84
N GLU A 794 17.02 16.01 31.83
CA GLU A 794 18.14 15.77 30.91
C GLU A 794 18.69 14.34 31.09
N GLY A 795 18.95 13.65 29.97
CA GLY A 795 19.42 12.27 29.95
C GLY A 795 18.33 11.19 29.92
N GLU A 796 17.05 11.55 30.07
CA GLU A 796 15.98 10.56 30.08
C GLU A 796 15.80 9.85 28.73
N ALA A 797 15.90 10.58 27.62
CA ALA A 797 15.84 9.96 26.28
C ALA A 797 17.02 9.01 26.06
N ILE A 798 18.23 9.40 26.47
CA ILE A 798 19.42 8.52 26.38
C ILE A 798 19.24 7.26 27.22
N ARG A 799 18.70 7.40 28.46
CA ARG A 799 18.39 6.27 29.34
C ARG A 799 17.44 5.28 28.67
N ALA A 800 16.33 5.78 28.15
CA ALA A 800 15.31 4.98 27.49
C ALA A 800 15.84 4.25 26.26
N VAL A 801 16.58 4.96 25.41
CA VAL A 801 17.21 4.39 24.21
C VAL A 801 18.22 3.31 24.59
N ARG A 802 19.02 3.50 25.66
CA ARG A 802 19.99 2.50 26.13
C ARG A 802 19.30 1.20 26.56
N VAL A 803 18.16 1.29 27.26
CA VAL A 803 17.34 0.13 27.64
C VAL A 803 16.80 -0.59 26.42
N CYS A 804 16.22 0.15 25.47
CA CYS A 804 15.71 -0.43 24.22
C CYS A 804 16.79 -1.08 23.37
N LEU A 805 17.99 -0.45 23.29
CA LEU A 805 19.14 -1.02 22.59
C LEU A 805 19.62 -2.32 23.23
N LYS A 806 19.73 -2.37 24.56
CA LYS A 806 20.09 -3.59 25.29
C LYS A 806 19.10 -4.71 25.03
N ALA A 807 17.80 -4.43 25.08
CA ALA A 807 16.74 -5.40 24.78
C ALA A 807 16.86 -5.94 23.34
N TRP A 808 17.12 -5.07 22.35
CA TRP A 808 17.33 -5.47 20.96
C TRP A 808 18.60 -6.35 20.81
N LEU A 809 19.71 -5.98 21.45
CA LEU A 809 20.94 -6.77 21.40
C LEU A 809 20.79 -8.13 22.06
N ALA A 810 20.05 -8.22 23.17
CA ALA A 810 19.77 -9.48 23.86
C ALA A 810 18.94 -10.43 22.97
N GLU A 811 17.87 -9.92 22.33
CA GLU A 811 17.05 -10.74 21.40
C GLU A 811 17.87 -11.17 20.17
N ARG A 812 18.75 -10.32 19.69
CA ARG A 812 19.62 -10.62 18.55
C ARG A 812 20.64 -11.72 18.85
N GLY A 813 21.11 -11.85 20.06
CA GLY A 813 22.03 -12.90 20.54
C GLY A 813 23.46 -12.83 20.02
N HIS A 814 23.83 -11.87 19.17
CA HIS A 814 25.20 -11.70 18.64
C HIS A 814 25.49 -10.27 18.18
N LEU A 815 26.77 -9.86 18.28
CA LEU A 815 27.27 -8.55 17.85
C LEU A 815 27.76 -8.52 16.38
N GLY A 816 27.89 -9.70 15.75
CA GLY A 816 28.37 -9.85 14.38
C GLY A 816 27.31 -9.61 13.30
N ASN A 817 27.68 -9.86 12.05
CA ASN A 817 26.72 -9.84 10.94
C ASN A 817 25.89 -11.12 10.96
N LYS A 818 24.58 -10.99 10.88
CA LYS A 818 23.63 -12.12 10.91
C LYS A 818 23.90 -13.15 9.81
N GLU A 819 24.26 -12.70 8.61
CA GLU A 819 24.64 -13.58 7.50
C GLU A 819 25.86 -14.44 7.80
N ASP A 820 26.85 -13.85 8.48
CA ASP A 820 28.08 -14.53 8.85
C ASP A 820 27.80 -15.56 9.94
N ALA A 821 27.03 -15.19 10.96
CA ALA A 821 26.57 -16.10 12.00
C ALA A 821 25.71 -17.26 11.43
N ALA A 822 24.73 -16.93 10.57
CA ALA A 822 23.91 -17.95 9.92
C ALA A 822 24.71 -18.89 8.99
N THR A 823 25.81 -18.38 8.37
CA THR A 823 26.70 -19.22 7.56
C THR A 823 27.45 -20.22 8.44
N LEU A 824 28.00 -19.78 9.57
CA LEU A 824 28.69 -20.67 10.51
C LEU A 824 27.71 -21.67 11.15
N ALA A 825 26.51 -21.23 11.53
CA ALA A 825 25.46 -22.13 12.06
C ALA A 825 25.05 -23.19 11.04
N GLN A 826 24.90 -22.84 9.76
CA GLN A 826 24.62 -23.81 8.69
C GLN A 826 25.70 -24.87 8.56
N ILE A 827 26.97 -24.45 8.58
CA ILE A 827 28.12 -25.39 8.50
C ILE A 827 28.10 -26.31 9.72
N ARG A 828 27.93 -25.79 10.93
CA ARG A 828 27.86 -26.57 12.17
C ARG A 828 26.71 -27.57 12.16
N ALA A 829 25.54 -27.14 11.78
CA ALA A 829 24.34 -27.98 11.69
C ALA A 829 24.55 -29.16 10.72
N PHE A 830 25.16 -28.88 9.54
CA PHE A 830 25.47 -29.93 8.57
C PHE A 830 26.49 -30.93 9.16
N MET A 831 27.54 -30.44 9.78
CA MET A 831 28.59 -31.28 10.36
C MET A 831 28.05 -32.17 11.51
N ARG A 832 27.26 -31.57 12.42
CA ARG A 832 26.60 -32.33 13.50
C ARG A 832 25.68 -33.43 12.99
N ALA A 833 24.83 -33.11 11.97
CA ALA A 833 23.90 -34.08 11.39
C ALA A 833 24.57 -35.19 10.57
N HIS A 834 25.73 -34.88 9.94
CA HIS A 834 26.26 -35.74 8.88
C HIS A 834 27.67 -36.27 9.10
N GLN A 835 28.33 -35.96 10.22
CA GLN A 835 29.70 -36.34 10.49
C GLN A 835 30.00 -37.88 10.36
N TYR A 836 29.00 -38.73 10.52
CA TYR A 836 29.11 -40.19 10.38
C TYR A 836 28.47 -40.73 9.09
N THR A 837 27.52 -40.00 8.53
CA THR A 837 26.69 -40.50 7.42
C THR A 837 27.14 -40.02 6.04
N ARG A 838 27.98 -38.94 5.98
CA ARG A 838 28.44 -38.35 4.72
C ARG A 838 29.97 -38.24 4.59
N PHE A 839 30.72 -38.79 5.55
CA PHE A 839 32.19 -38.79 5.56
C PHE A 839 32.71 -40.21 5.60
N VAL A 840 33.71 -40.54 4.75
CA VAL A 840 34.43 -41.81 4.77
C VAL A 840 35.44 -41.76 5.89
N ASP A 841 35.47 -42.78 6.75
CA ASP A 841 36.51 -42.88 7.79
C ASP A 841 37.86 -43.21 7.15
N VAL A 842 38.88 -42.41 7.43
CA VAL A 842 40.24 -42.60 6.87
C VAL A 842 40.86 -43.91 7.36
N SER A 843 40.47 -44.40 8.54
CA SER A 843 40.94 -45.65 9.12
C SER A 843 40.16 -46.89 8.62
N ASP A 844 38.93 -46.68 8.08
CA ASP A 844 38.14 -47.75 7.47
C ASP A 844 37.70 -47.40 6.04
N PRO A 845 38.54 -47.63 5.03
CA PRO A 845 38.22 -47.32 3.62
C PRO A 845 37.07 -48.11 3.04
N ASN A 846 36.59 -49.17 3.69
CA ASN A 846 35.46 -49.97 3.27
C ASN A 846 34.10 -49.39 3.70
N HIS A 847 34.11 -48.50 4.67
CA HIS A 847 32.94 -47.71 5.04
C HIS A 847 32.67 -46.66 3.96
N ARG A 848 31.65 -46.94 3.12
CA ARG A 848 31.26 -46.06 2.00
C ARG A 848 29.84 -45.51 2.22
N PRO A 849 29.71 -44.37 2.94
CA PRO A 849 28.42 -43.75 3.09
C PRO A 849 27.86 -43.25 1.74
N ALA A 850 26.56 -43.09 1.65
CA ALA A 850 25.90 -42.52 0.49
C ALA A 850 26.20 -40.98 0.38
N ASN A 851 26.34 -40.49 -0.82
CA ASN A 851 26.53 -39.05 -1.07
C ASN A 851 27.71 -38.41 -0.29
N VAL A 852 28.88 -39.00 -0.42
CA VAL A 852 30.10 -38.59 0.27
C VAL A 852 30.46 -37.14 -0.03
N VAL A 853 30.71 -36.35 1.01
CA VAL A 853 31.18 -34.95 0.91
C VAL A 853 32.66 -34.79 1.29
N GLY A 854 33.27 -35.85 1.83
CA GLY A 854 34.67 -35.83 2.27
C GLY A 854 35.06 -36.99 3.12
N TYR A 855 36.14 -36.83 3.88
CA TYR A 855 36.73 -37.87 4.73
C TYR A 855 36.80 -37.38 6.16
N ARG A 856 36.65 -38.30 7.13
CA ARG A 856 36.80 -38.06 8.54
C ARG A 856 38.05 -38.79 9.05
N ARG A 857 38.97 -38.04 9.68
CA ARG A 857 40.17 -38.58 10.30
C ARG A 857 40.04 -38.54 11.82
N ASN A 858 39.88 -39.69 12.43
CA ASN A 858 39.82 -39.82 13.89
C ASN A 858 41.20 -39.70 14.53
N PRO A 859 41.29 -39.20 15.78
CA PRO A 859 42.51 -39.20 16.56
C PRO A 859 43.03 -40.66 16.72
N ARG A 860 44.36 -40.83 16.63
CA ARG A 860 44.97 -42.13 16.91
C ARG A 860 45.23 -42.28 18.40
N HIS A 861 45.03 -43.44 18.95
CA HIS A 861 45.29 -43.69 20.35
C HIS A 861 46.78 -43.44 20.67
N GLY A 862 47.08 -42.56 21.64
CA GLY A 862 48.44 -42.25 22.09
C GLY A 862 49.19 -41.20 21.25
N THR A 863 48.52 -40.48 20.38
CA THR A 863 49.08 -39.35 19.62
C THR A 863 48.25 -38.07 19.94
N ASP A 864 48.91 -36.89 19.77
CA ASP A 864 48.29 -35.56 19.88
C ASP A 864 47.47 -35.23 18.60
N ASP A 865 47.04 -36.26 17.83
CA ASP A 865 46.25 -36.04 16.63
C ASP A 865 44.83 -35.55 17.02
N GLU A 866 44.32 -34.51 16.38
CA GLU A 866 42.94 -33.97 16.53
C GLU A 866 42.01 -34.58 15.49
N LEU A 867 40.70 -34.50 15.74
CA LEU A 867 39.67 -34.89 14.80
C LEU A 867 39.67 -33.87 13.64
N GLU A 868 39.85 -34.37 12.40
CA GLU A 868 39.80 -33.58 11.19
C GLU A 868 38.70 -34.07 10.25
N PHE A 869 38.01 -33.15 9.58
CA PHE A 869 37.12 -33.45 8.44
C PHE A 869 37.70 -32.86 7.18
N TRP A 870 38.05 -33.69 6.21
CA TRP A 870 38.57 -33.30 4.92
C TRP A 870 37.46 -33.19 3.91
N VAL A 871 36.92 -32.00 3.68
CA VAL A 871 35.78 -31.72 2.80
C VAL A 871 36.27 -31.47 1.37
N ASP A 872 35.71 -32.18 0.41
CA ASP A 872 35.98 -31.98 -1.01
C ASP A 872 35.45 -30.61 -1.50
N PRO A 873 35.99 -29.99 -2.53
CA PRO A 873 35.51 -28.72 -3.05
C PRO A 873 34.03 -28.74 -3.43
N SER A 874 33.53 -29.84 -3.99
CA SER A 874 32.11 -30.06 -4.30
C SER A 874 31.25 -30.18 -3.04
N GLY A 875 31.72 -30.94 -2.03
CA GLY A 875 31.08 -31.06 -0.73
C GLY A 875 31.03 -29.72 0.03
N TRP A 876 32.08 -28.89 -0.11
CA TRP A 876 32.08 -27.56 0.49
C TRP A 876 31.02 -26.64 -0.11
N VAL A 877 30.86 -26.68 -1.44
CA VAL A 877 29.77 -25.93 -2.13
C VAL A 877 28.38 -26.43 -1.68
N GLU A 878 28.23 -27.73 -1.44
CA GLU A 878 27.00 -28.30 -0.92
C GLU A 878 26.70 -27.83 0.52
N ILE A 879 27.68 -27.94 1.41
CA ILE A 879 27.59 -27.52 2.83
C ILE A 879 27.23 -26.03 2.92
N THR A 880 27.81 -25.22 2.02
CA THR A 880 27.59 -23.78 1.96
C THR A 880 26.53 -23.35 0.95
N SER A 881 25.62 -24.27 0.56
CA SER A 881 24.59 -24.02 -0.45
C SER A 881 23.79 -22.74 -0.13
N GLY A 882 23.64 -21.86 -1.14
CA GLY A 882 23.00 -20.56 -0.98
C GLY A 882 23.86 -19.47 -0.34
N ARG A 883 25.17 -19.74 -0.10
CA ARG A 883 26.15 -18.78 0.42
C ARG A 883 27.35 -18.67 -0.54
N ASP A 884 28.14 -17.62 -0.37
CA ASP A 884 29.45 -17.52 -1.04
C ASP A 884 30.47 -18.47 -0.39
N ALA A 885 30.88 -19.50 -1.11
CA ALA A 885 31.77 -20.54 -0.61
C ALA A 885 33.16 -20.01 -0.17
N LYS A 886 33.68 -18.94 -0.81
CA LYS A 886 34.94 -18.32 -0.42
C LYS A 886 34.80 -17.51 0.86
N LYS A 887 33.70 -16.73 0.98
CA LYS A 887 33.37 -15.99 2.19
C LYS A 887 33.14 -16.95 3.36
N ALA A 888 32.43 -18.06 3.14
CA ALA A 888 32.17 -19.09 4.14
C ALA A 888 33.50 -19.70 4.65
N ALA A 889 34.43 -20.00 3.74
CA ALA A 889 35.76 -20.51 4.15
C ALA A 889 36.55 -19.49 4.97
N LYS A 890 36.54 -18.20 4.60
CA LYS A 890 37.16 -17.11 5.37
C LYS A 890 36.57 -16.99 6.78
N LEU A 891 35.24 -17.06 6.89
CA LEU A 891 34.55 -17.01 8.18
C LEU A 891 34.84 -18.21 9.05
N SER A 892 34.85 -19.43 8.48
CA SER A 892 35.18 -20.66 9.19
C SER A 892 36.63 -20.66 9.68
N ALA A 893 37.54 -20.13 8.88
CA ALA A 893 38.94 -19.97 9.31
C ALA A 893 39.09 -18.97 10.46
N LYS A 894 38.38 -17.84 10.39
CA LYS A 894 38.36 -16.83 11.47
C LYS A 894 37.74 -17.39 12.77
N ALA A 895 36.75 -18.28 12.65
CA ALA A 895 36.11 -18.94 13.79
C ALA A 895 36.91 -20.12 14.32
N GLY A 896 38.08 -20.46 13.75
CA GLY A 896 38.87 -21.63 14.15
C GLY A 896 38.34 -22.97 13.63
N TYR A 897 37.25 -22.99 12.90
CA TYR A 897 36.63 -24.22 12.38
C TYR A 897 37.40 -24.81 11.19
N LEU A 898 38.18 -24.00 10.46
CA LEU A 898 38.87 -24.39 9.25
C LEU A 898 40.39 -24.13 9.40
N LEU A 899 41.19 -25.14 9.15
CA LEU A 899 42.62 -25.00 9.10
C LEU A 899 43.06 -24.32 7.78
N GLY A 900 43.86 -23.26 7.87
CA GLY A 900 44.38 -22.57 6.69
C GLY A 900 44.77 -21.14 7.02
N GLY A 901 45.75 -20.58 6.26
CA GLY A 901 46.22 -19.19 6.40
C GLY A 901 45.53 -18.22 5.44
N GLU A 902 45.80 -16.91 5.55
CA GLU A 902 45.22 -15.86 4.73
C GLU A 902 45.29 -16.17 3.23
N GLY A 903 44.06 -16.29 2.61
CA GLY A 903 43.91 -16.55 1.18
C GLY A 903 44.09 -18.00 0.71
N ARG A 904 44.48 -18.93 1.58
CA ARG A 904 44.62 -20.36 1.27
C ARG A 904 43.81 -21.22 2.23
N TYR A 905 42.54 -21.46 1.88
CA TYR A 905 41.60 -22.22 2.72
C TYR A 905 41.52 -23.72 2.36
N GLN A 906 42.29 -24.20 1.38
CA GLN A 906 42.42 -25.59 1.00
C GLN A 906 43.81 -26.08 1.25
N LEU A 907 43.95 -27.21 1.98
CA LEU A 907 45.20 -27.89 2.28
C LEU A 907 45.35 -29.14 1.41
N LEU A 908 46.57 -29.48 1.06
CA LEU A 908 46.87 -30.71 0.35
C LEU A 908 46.87 -31.88 1.35
N ARG A 909 45.99 -32.87 1.13
CA ARG A 909 45.95 -34.08 1.93
C ARG A 909 46.09 -35.31 1.03
N ARG A 910 46.70 -36.38 1.57
CA ARG A 910 46.76 -37.72 0.91
C ARG A 910 45.53 -38.48 1.30
N LEU A 911 44.63 -38.72 0.34
CA LEU A 911 43.39 -39.43 0.55
C LEU A 911 43.66 -40.96 0.77
N PRO A 912 42.72 -41.69 1.39
CA PRO A 912 42.82 -43.16 1.52
C PRO A 912 42.98 -43.90 0.18
N THR A 913 42.53 -43.30 -0.91
CA THR A 913 42.73 -43.79 -2.27
C THR A 913 44.18 -43.70 -2.79
N GLY A 914 45.11 -43.17 -2.01
CA GLY A 914 46.49 -42.89 -2.41
C GLY A 914 46.72 -41.59 -3.17
N LYS A 915 45.67 -40.94 -3.69
CA LYS A 915 45.76 -39.68 -4.45
C LYS A 915 45.96 -38.52 -3.48
N ARG A 916 46.64 -37.46 -3.97
CA ARG A 916 46.73 -36.16 -3.29
C ARG A 916 45.64 -35.23 -3.82
N ALA A 917 44.89 -34.62 -2.92
CA ALA A 917 43.83 -33.67 -3.27
C ALA A 917 43.86 -32.44 -2.39
N ARG A 918 43.41 -31.29 -2.88
CA ARG A 918 43.17 -30.10 -2.09
C ARG A 918 41.78 -30.16 -1.49
N VAL A 919 41.73 -30.08 -0.18
CA VAL A 919 40.47 -30.20 0.60
C VAL A 919 40.37 -29.08 1.63
N TYR A 920 39.17 -28.73 2.02
CA TYR A 920 38.91 -27.91 3.19
C TYR A 920 39.05 -28.79 4.44
N VAL A 921 39.88 -28.40 5.39
CA VAL A 921 40.13 -29.20 6.61
C VAL A 921 39.44 -28.53 7.78
N LEU A 922 38.31 -29.10 8.24
CA LEU A 922 37.61 -28.62 9.41
C LEU A 922 38.14 -29.31 10.67
N THR A 923 38.21 -28.56 11.77
CA THR A 923 38.62 -29.03 13.12
C THR A 923 37.37 -29.54 13.88
N ASP A 924 37.58 -30.17 15.01
CA ASP A 924 36.56 -30.61 15.97
C ASP A 924 35.77 -29.44 16.57
N LEU A 925 36.32 -28.23 16.62
CA LEU A 925 35.63 -27.02 17.06
C LEU A 925 34.31 -26.76 16.31
N VAL A 926 34.18 -27.27 15.09
CA VAL A 926 32.93 -27.16 14.33
C VAL A 926 31.75 -27.93 14.97
N LEU A 927 32.08 -28.92 15.82
CA LEU A 927 31.10 -29.75 16.56
C LEU A 927 30.88 -29.27 18.00
N ALA A 928 31.76 -28.41 18.55
CA ALA A 928 31.69 -27.92 19.93
C ALA A 928 30.34 -27.24 20.19
N ASP A 929 29.78 -27.38 21.37
CA ASP A 929 28.64 -26.58 21.80
C ASP A 929 29.04 -25.12 21.96
N ASP A 930 28.11 -24.19 21.76
CA ASP A 930 28.38 -22.79 22.04
C ASP A 930 28.73 -22.72 23.54
N ALA A 931 29.97 -22.49 23.84
CA ALA A 931 30.37 -22.21 25.21
C ALA A 931 29.56 -21.01 25.70
N GLU A 932 28.94 -21.14 26.85
CA GLU A 932 28.40 -20.02 27.60
C GLU A 932 29.46 -18.89 27.58
N GLY A 933 29.04 -17.70 27.17
CA GLY A 933 29.94 -16.55 27.08
C GLY A 933 30.67 -16.37 28.41
N PRO A 934 31.82 -15.72 28.40
CA PRO A 934 32.58 -15.49 29.63
C PRO A 934 31.67 -14.78 30.64
N GLU A 935 31.51 -15.39 31.83
CA GLU A 935 30.89 -14.72 32.97
C GLU A 935 31.66 -13.41 33.18
N ASP A 936 30.99 -12.30 33.06
CA ASP A 936 31.54 -10.97 33.40
C ASP A 936 31.83 -10.97 34.91
N GLU A 937 33.11 -10.98 35.31
CA GLU A 937 33.58 -10.52 36.61
C GLU A 937 33.47 -8.99 36.71
#